data_e4ca314cf51993ce14baf747cdd1df0b
#
_entry.id   e4ca314cf51993ce14baf747cdd1df0b
#
_cell.length_a   1.000
_cell.length_b   1.000
_cell.length_c   1.000
_cell.angle_alpha   90.00
_cell.angle_beta   90.00
_cell.angle_gamma   90.00
#
_symmetry.space_group_name_H-M   'P 1'
#
loop_
_entity.id
_entity.type
_entity.pdbx_description
1 polymer ?
#
loop_
_entity_poly.entity_id
_entity_poly.type
_entity_poly.pdbx_seq_one_letter_code
_entity_poly.pdbx_strand_id
1 'polypeptide(L)'
;MTTIKTSNLGFPRLGRKREWKKAIESYWAKKISKEELDQTLTDLHKENLLLQKHYHLDSIPVGDFSLYDHILDTSLLFNIIPERFQGRTIDDDLLFDIARGNKDHVASALIKWFNTNYHYIVPEWDNVEPKVSRNVLLDRFKYAQSLNVNAHPVIVGPITFVKLSKGGHQTFEEKVKTLLPLYKEVFESLIDAGAEYIQVDEPILVTDDSESYENITREAYDYFEKAGVAKKLVIQTYFERAHLKFLSSLPVGGLGLDFVHDNGYNLKQIEAGDFDKSKTLYAGIIDGRNVWASDIEAKKVLIDKLLAHTNELVIQPSSSLLHVPVSLDDETLDTSVGEGLSFATEKLDELDALRRLFNQNDSVKYDKLKARYERFQNQSFKNLDYDFESVRTSRQSPFAQRIEQQQKRLNLPDLPTTTIGSFPQSREVRKYRADWKNKRITDEAYETFLKNEIARWIKIQEDIGLDVLVHGEFERNDMVEFFGEKLQGFLVTKFGWVQSYGSRAVKPPIIYGDVKWTAPLTVDETVYAQSLTDKPVKGMLTGPVTILNWSFERVDLPRKVVQDQIALAINEEVLALEAAGIKVIQVDEPALREGLPLRSEYHEQYLKDAVLSFKLATSSVRDETQIHTHMCYSQFGQIIHAIHDLDADVISIETSRSHGDLIKDFEDINYDLGIGLGVYDIHSPRIPTKEEITTAINRSLQQIDRSLFWVNPDCGLKTRKEEEVKDALTVLVNAVKAKRQE
;
A
#
# COMPACT_ATOMS: atom_id res chain seq x y z
N MET A 1 -16.51 -32.68 23.23
CA MET A 1 -16.56 -31.57 22.26
C MET A 1 -15.15 -31.07 22.10
N THR A 2 -14.66 -30.97 20.89
CA THR A 2 -13.33 -30.40 20.61
C THR A 2 -13.40 -28.90 20.87
N THR A 3 -12.61 -28.39 21.81
CA THR A 3 -12.53 -26.94 22.10
C THR A 3 -11.65 -26.24 21.07
N ILE A 4 -12.04 -25.06 20.62
CA ILE A 4 -11.22 -24.20 19.78
C ILE A 4 -10.51 -23.15 20.64
N LYS A 5 -9.30 -22.77 20.23
CA LYS A 5 -8.55 -21.65 20.83
C LYS A 5 -8.57 -20.45 19.90
N THR A 6 -8.24 -19.30 20.41
CA THR A 6 -8.18 -18.03 19.66
C THR A 6 -6.80 -17.39 19.79
N SER A 7 -6.32 -16.80 18.70
CA SER A 7 -5.06 -16.08 18.65
C SER A 7 -5.15 -14.85 17.72
N ASN A 8 -4.08 -14.07 17.63
CA ASN A 8 -3.90 -12.98 16.70
C ASN A 8 -2.46 -13.00 16.15
N LEU A 9 -2.25 -12.53 14.93
CA LEU A 9 -0.92 -12.48 14.31
C LEU A 9 -0.19 -11.16 14.56
N GLY A 10 -0.92 -10.12 14.94
CA GLY A 10 -0.40 -8.78 15.21
C GLY A 10 -1.55 -7.79 15.33
N PHE A 11 -1.32 -6.67 16.02
CA PHE A 11 -2.32 -5.65 16.31
C PHE A 11 -1.86 -4.26 15.85
N PRO A 12 -2.78 -3.33 15.45
CA PRO A 12 -2.39 -1.98 15.03
C PRO A 12 -1.70 -1.22 16.15
N ARG A 13 -0.48 -0.72 15.89
CA ARG A 13 0.32 0.05 16.87
C ARG A 13 0.12 1.55 16.80
N LEU A 14 -0.58 2.04 15.78
CA LEU A 14 -0.74 3.46 15.51
C LEU A 14 -1.49 4.22 16.62
N GLY A 15 -2.35 3.52 17.38
CA GLY A 15 -3.30 4.08 18.34
C GLY A 15 -4.57 4.60 17.67
N ARG A 16 -5.67 4.71 18.41
CA ARG A 16 -6.99 5.13 17.90
C ARG A 16 -6.96 6.53 17.24
N LYS A 17 -6.15 7.45 17.78
CA LYS A 17 -6.02 8.85 17.31
C LYS A 17 -4.59 9.17 16.87
N ARG A 18 -3.84 8.15 16.47
CA ARG A 18 -2.44 8.22 16.03
C ARG A 18 -1.48 8.68 17.14
N GLU A 19 -1.67 8.22 18.36
CA GLU A 19 -0.86 8.55 19.53
C GLU A 19 0.61 8.15 19.29
N TRP A 20 0.84 6.95 18.79
CA TRP A 20 2.15 6.43 18.39
C TRP A 20 2.89 7.37 17.41
N LYS A 21 2.19 7.77 16.32
CA LYS A 21 2.73 8.70 15.32
C LYS A 21 3.10 10.04 15.95
N LYS A 22 2.20 10.60 16.76
CA LYS A 22 2.41 11.92 17.38
C LYS A 22 3.59 11.91 18.33
N ALA A 23 3.76 10.85 19.13
CA ALA A 23 4.88 10.68 20.05
C ALA A 23 6.21 10.63 19.30
N ILE A 24 6.32 9.76 18.30
CA ILE A 24 7.54 9.61 17.49
C ILE A 24 7.92 10.90 16.75
N GLU A 25 6.96 11.56 16.10
CA GLU A 25 7.22 12.83 15.39
C GLU A 25 7.58 13.98 16.35
N SER A 26 7.02 13.98 17.57
CA SER A 26 7.38 14.95 18.60
C SER A 26 8.81 14.72 19.12
N TYR A 27 9.23 13.49 19.26
CA TYR A 27 10.60 13.14 19.60
C TYR A 27 11.59 13.58 18.51
N TRP A 28 11.34 13.25 17.25
CA TRP A 28 12.17 13.71 16.13
C TRP A 28 12.26 15.25 16.03
N ALA A 29 11.17 15.93 16.38
CA ALA A 29 11.12 17.39 16.44
C ALA A 29 11.75 17.96 17.73
N LYS A 30 12.31 17.12 18.61
CA LYS A 30 12.90 17.50 19.92
C LYS A 30 11.92 18.25 20.84
N LYS A 31 10.64 17.93 20.74
CA LYS A 31 9.58 18.50 21.60
C LYS A 31 9.33 17.72 22.86
N ILE A 32 9.68 16.44 22.87
CA ILE A 32 9.62 15.53 24.01
C ILE A 32 10.96 14.83 24.19
N SER A 33 11.25 14.40 25.42
CA SER A 33 12.45 13.62 25.75
C SER A 33 12.30 12.15 25.32
N LYS A 34 13.40 11.39 25.43
CA LYS A 34 13.38 9.94 25.19
C LYS A 34 12.50 9.22 26.20
N GLU A 35 12.58 9.63 27.47
CA GLU A 35 11.79 9.08 28.58
C GLU A 35 10.29 9.30 28.36
N GLU A 36 9.88 10.47 27.89
CA GLU A 36 8.48 10.78 27.53
C GLU A 36 7.99 9.96 26.36
N LEU A 37 8.84 9.75 25.34
CA LEU A 37 8.55 8.85 24.22
C LEU A 37 8.32 7.42 24.71
N ASP A 38 9.28 6.88 25.51
CA ASP A 38 9.23 5.50 26.01
C ASP A 38 8.01 5.27 26.90
N GLN A 39 7.67 6.22 27.76
CA GLN A 39 6.48 6.13 28.58
C GLN A 39 5.21 6.08 27.73
N THR A 40 5.08 6.98 26.76
CA THR A 40 3.89 7.03 25.86
C THR A 40 3.72 5.72 25.09
N LEU A 41 4.82 5.17 24.54
CA LEU A 41 4.79 3.94 23.78
C LEU A 41 4.54 2.71 24.66
N THR A 42 5.06 2.70 25.87
CA THR A 42 4.82 1.64 26.85
C THR A 42 3.35 1.62 27.28
N ASP A 43 2.76 2.79 27.54
CA ASP A 43 1.35 2.90 27.90
C ASP A 43 0.43 2.44 26.75
N LEU A 44 0.73 2.83 25.52
CA LEU A 44 -0.01 2.40 24.34
C LEU A 44 0.12 0.89 24.09
N HIS A 45 1.32 0.33 24.24
CA HIS A 45 1.54 -1.11 24.14
C HIS A 45 0.77 -1.88 25.20
N LYS A 46 0.79 -1.39 26.45
CA LYS A 46 -0.01 -1.95 27.56
C LYS A 46 -1.51 -1.93 27.23
N GLU A 47 -2.02 -0.80 26.71
CA GLU A 47 -3.41 -0.68 26.31
C GLU A 47 -3.77 -1.73 25.26
N ASN A 48 -2.94 -1.90 24.22
CA ASN A 48 -3.15 -2.89 23.16
C ASN A 48 -3.17 -4.32 23.69
N LEU A 49 -2.26 -4.67 24.62
CA LEU A 49 -2.21 -6.01 25.22
C LEU A 49 -3.45 -6.29 26.07
N LEU A 50 -3.85 -5.34 26.92
CA LEU A 50 -5.01 -5.48 27.79
C LEU A 50 -6.33 -5.48 26.98
N LEU A 51 -6.41 -4.75 25.89
CA LEU A 51 -7.56 -4.74 24.97
C LEU A 51 -7.75 -6.13 24.35
N GLN A 52 -6.70 -6.75 23.83
CA GLN A 52 -6.75 -8.11 23.27
C GLN A 52 -7.13 -9.14 24.35
N LYS A 53 -6.61 -8.98 25.57
CA LYS A 53 -7.03 -9.80 26.72
C LYS A 53 -8.52 -9.63 27.07
N HIS A 54 -9.06 -8.41 26.94
CA HIS A 54 -10.49 -8.14 27.15
C HIS A 54 -11.37 -8.92 26.18
N TYR A 55 -10.93 -9.13 24.94
CA TYR A 55 -11.62 -9.97 23.94
C TYR A 55 -11.36 -11.47 24.10
N HIS A 56 -10.79 -11.89 25.25
CA HIS A 56 -10.60 -13.29 25.64
C HIS A 56 -9.77 -14.11 24.62
N LEU A 57 -8.79 -13.50 23.96
CA LEU A 57 -7.84 -14.28 23.17
C LEU A 57 -7.05 -15.21 24.08
N ASP A 58 -6.93 -16.48 23.68
CA ASP A 58 -6.16 -17.48 24.41
C ASP A 58 -4.66 -17.23 24.31
N SER A 59 -4.19 -16.60 23.23
CA SER A 59 -2.80 -16.17 23.07
C SER A 59 -2.70 -14.85 22.30
N ILE A 60 -1.83 -13.95 22.78
CA ILE A 60 -1.71 -12.56 22.30
C ILE A 60 -0.29 -12.35 21.74
N PRO A 61 -0.14 -11.79 20.52
CA PRO A 61 1.17 -11.56 19.91
C PRO A 61 1.98 -10.49 20.64
N VAL A 62 3.28 -10.69 20.73
CA VAL A 62 4.27 -9.69 21.12
C VAL A 62 5.45 -9.71 20.16
N GLY A 63 6.02 -8.54 19.89
CA GLY A 63 7.03 -8.36 18.84
C GLY A 63 6.48 -7.56 17.64
N ASP A 64 5.16 -7.50 17.48
CA ASP A 64 4.44 -6.72 16.50
C ASP A 64 4.42 -5.20 16.78
N PHE A 65 4.55 -4.79 18.05
CA PHE A 65 4.62 -3.38 18.46
C PHE A 65 6.02 -2.80 18.22
N SER A 66 6.36 -2.63 16.93
CA SER A 66 7.66 -2.08 16.51
C SER A 66 7.71 -0.55 16.68
N LEU A 67 8.92 -0.02 16.90
CA LEU A 67 9.14 1.42 16.96
C LEU A 67 9.11 2.10 15.58
N TYR A 68 9.42 1.37 14.53
CA TYR A 68 9.35 1.85 13.16
C TYR A 68 8.87 0.77 12.19
N ASP A 69 9.59 -0.37 12.14
CA ASP A 69 9.33 -1.49 11.25
C ASP A 69 9.84 -2.81 11.87
N HIS A 70 9.03 -3.88 11.75
CA HIS A 70 9.36 -5.18 12.34
C HIS A 70 10.53 -5.90 11.64
N ILE A 71 10.75 -5.65 10.33
CA ILE A 71 11.93 -6.17 9.61
C ILE A 71 13.20 -5.46 10.10
N LEU A 72 13.13 -4.16 10.33
CA LEU A 72 14.24 -3.39 10.91
C LEU A 72 14.54 -3.83 12.35
N ASP A 73 13.52 -4.12 13.17
CA ASP A 73 13.71 -4.70 14.51
C ASP A 73 14.49 -6.03 14.41
N THR A 74 14.15 -6.90 13.47
CA THR A 74 14.85 -8.17 13.21
C THR A 74 16.27 -7.94 12.71
N SER A 75 16.48 -6.94 11.85
CA SER A 75 17.80 -6.53 11.37
C SER A 75 18.74 -6.11 12.50
N LEU A 76 18.23 -5.27 13.43
CA LEU A 76 18.98 -4.86 14.61
C LEU A 76 19.20 -6.00 15.61
N LEU A 77 18.22 -6.89 15.76
CA LEU A 77 18.35 -8.10 16.60
C LEU A 77 19.56 -8.93 16.18
N PHE A 78 19.80 -9.09 14.89
CA PHE A 78 20.90 -9.89 14.33
C PHE A 78 22.12 -9.06 13.91
N ASN A 79 22.21 -7.79 14.32
CA ASN A 79 23.34 -6.89 14.00
C ASN A 79 23.57 -6.73 12.48
N ILE A 80 22.50 -6.85 11.68
CA ILE A 80 22.55 -6.59 10.24
C ILE A 80 22.31 -5.09 10.03
N ILE A 81 23.40 -4.34 10.16
CA ILE A 81 23.41 -2.87 10.12
C ILE A 81 24.11 -2.43 8.84
N PRO A 82 23.49 -1.54 8.03
CA PRO A 82 24.12 -1.03 6.82
C PRO A 82 25.51 -0.44 7.10
N GLU A 83 26.49 -0.71 6.22
CA GLU A 83 27.90 -0.35 6.42
C GLU A 83 28.09 1.10 6.87
N ARG A 84 27.33 2.05 6.25
CA ARG A 84 27.38 3.48 6.58
C ARG A 84 26.92 3.86 7.99
N PHE A 85 26.30 2.94 8.74
CA PHE A 85 25.84 3.13 10.11
C PHE A 85 26.56 2.26 11.13
N GLN A 86 27.51 1.42 10.71
CA GLN A 86 28.26 0.52 11.60
C GLN A 86 29.12 1.28 12.62
N GLY A 87 29.50 0.60 13.70
CA GLY A 87 30.33 1.15 14.78
C GLY A 87 29.58 2.06 15.77
N ARG A 88 28.28 2.21 15.64
CA ARG A 88 27.41 2.98 16.54
C ARG A 88 26.77 2.06 17.59
N THR A 89 26.34 2.66 18.70
CA THR A 89 25.48 1.97 19.68
C THR A 89 24.15 1.60 19.03
N ILE A 90 23.69 0.36 19.31
CA ILE A 90 22.41 -0.13 18.77
C ILE A 90 21.29 0.34 19.69
N ASP A 91 20.77 1.52 19.40
CA ASP A 91 19.69 2.20 20.12
C ASP A 91 18.57 2.64 19.17
N ASP A 92 17.61 3.37 19.68
CA ASP A 92 16.47 3.86 18.89
C ASP A 92 16.87 4.99 17.91
N ASP A 93 17.90 5.77 18.24
CA ASP A 93 18.39 6.82 17.33
C ASP A 93 19.08 6.19 16.11
N LEU A 94 19.83 5.10 16.30
CA LEU A 94 20.36 4.32 15.17
C LEU A 94 19.23 3.73 14.32
N LEU A 95 18.19 3.17 14.95
CA LEU A 95 17.01 2.64 14.25
C LEU A 95 16.36 3.71 13.37
N PHE A 96 16.15 4.90 13.91
CA PHE A 96 15.58 6.01 13.16
C PHE A 96 16.49 6.52 12.04
N ASP A 97 17.80 6.55 12.25
CA ASP A 97 18.76 6.97 11.23
C ASP A 97 18.82 5.99 10.06
N ILE A 98 18.78 4.68 10.31
CA ILE A 98 18.69 3.67 9.25
C ILE A 98 17.41 3.85 8.45
N ALA A 99 16.29 4.06 9.12
CA ALA A 99 14.98 4.16 8.50
C ALA A 99 14.75 5.46 7.73
N ARG A 100 15.34 6.58 8.16
CA ARG A 100 15.04 7.92 7.64
C ARG A 100 16.22 8.63 6.99
N GLY A 101 17.41 8.12 7.21
CA GLY A 101 18.64 8.84 6.93
C GLY A 101 18.89 9.98 7.93
N ASN A 102 20.05 10.56 7.83
CA ASN A 102 20.46 11.74 8.58
C ASN A 102 21.24 12.71 7.66
N LYS A 103 21.86 13.76 8.24
CA LYS A 103 22.63 14.75 7.45
C LYS A 103 23.82 14.15 6.69
N ASP A 104 24.36 13.03 7.17
CA ASP A 104 25.60 12.43 6.66
C ASP A 104 25.34 11.19 5.79
N HIS A 105 24.21 10.49 6.02
CA HIS A 105 23.93 9.20 5.41
C HIS A 105 22.48 9.08 4.93
N VAL A 106 22.32 8.47 3.75
CA VAL A 106 21.00 8.16 3.19
C VAL A 106 20.31 7.02 3.92
N ALA A 107 18.97 7.03 3.96
CA ALA A 107 18.14 5.97 4.49
C ALA A 107 18.34 4.64 3.73
N SER A 108 17.99 3.54 4.37
CA SER A 108 17.78 2.26 3.67
C SER A 108 16.53 2.31 2.80
N ALA A 109 16.48 1.44 1.79
CA ALA A 109 15.36 1.38 0.87
C ALA A 109 14.07 0.95 1.55
N LEU A 110 12.94 1.44 1.04
CA LEU A 110 11.59 1.05 1.41
C LEU A 110 10.98 0.22 0.30
N ILE A 111 10.43 -0.95 0.63
CA ILE A 111 9.72 -1.81 -0.31
C ILE A 111 8.40 -2.27 0.33
N LYS A 112 7.39 -2.54 -0.51
CA LYS A 112 6.10 -3.07 -0.05
C LYS A 112 6.26 -4.41 0.67
N TRP A 113 5.51 -4.56 1.75
CA TRP A 113 5.30 -5.85 2.42
C TRP A 113 4.32 -6.65 1.59
N PHE A 114 4.84 -7.47 0.67
CA PHE A 114 4.06 -8.25 -0.29
C PHE A 114 3.07 -7.36 -1.09
N ASN A 115 1.83 -7.77 -1.22
CA ASN A 115 0.77 -7.02 -1.91
C ASN A 115 -0.07 -6.15 -0.95
N THR A 116 0.49 -5.66 0.16
CA THR A 116 -0.16 -4.75 1.12
C THR A 116 0.26 -3.31 0.89
N ASN A 117 -0.39 -2.36 1.58
CA ASN A 117 0.01 -0.95 1.58
C ASN A 117 1.10 -0.63 2.62
N TYR A 118 1.49 -1.61 3.43
CA TYR A 118 2.61 -1.48 4.37
C TYR A 118 3.95 -1.66 3.66
N HIS A 119 4.95 -0.87 4.08
CA HIS A 119 6.31 -0.92 3.53
C HIS A 119 7.29 -1.21 4.66
N TYR A 120 8.27 -2.04 4.38
CA TYR A 120 9.34 -2.39 5.30
C TYR A 120 10.67 -1.76 4.90
N ILE A 121 11.59 -1.65 5.85
CA ILE A 121 12.98 -1.21 5.64
C ILE A 121 13.80 -2.41 5.18
N VAL A 122 14.44 -2.29 4.01
CA VAL A 122 15.23 -3.37 3.41
C VAL A 122 16.54 -3.59 4.18
N PRO A 123 16.80 -4.78 4.75
CA PRO A 123 18.07 -5.09 5.37
C PRO A 123 19.22 -5.12 4.34
N GLU A 124 20.40 -4.64 4.73
CA GLU A 124 21.58 -4.56 3.87
C GLU A 124 22.70 -5.41 4.45
N TRP A 125 23.27 -6.32 3.60
CA TRP A 125 24.25 -7.32 4.03
C TRP A 125 25.70 -6.96 3.74
N ASP A 126 25.99 -5.75 3.28
CA ASP A 126 27.35 -5.36 2.93
C ASP A 126 28.20 -5.21 4.20
N ASN A 127 29.29 -5.99 4.28
CA ASN A 127 30.27 -5.98 5.37
C ASN A 127 29.66 -6.15 6.79
N VAL A 128 28.60 -6.96 6.95
CA VAL A 128 27.96 -7.23 8.24
C VAL A 128 28.62 -8.41 8.96
N GLU A 129 28.60 -8.36 10.29
CA GLU A 129 28.95 -9.44 11.20
C GLU A 129 27.72 -9.85 12.02
N PRO A 130 26.90 -10.79 11.53
CA PRO A 130 25.68 -11.19 12.22
C PRO A 130 25.96 -11.79 13.61
N LYS A 131 25.24 -11.32 14.60
CA LYS A 131 25.24 -11.83 15.98
C LYS A 131 23.96 -11.37 16.69
N VAL A 132 23.53 -12.09 17.71
CA VAL A 132 22.44 -11.61 18.56
C VAL A 132 22.92 -10.37 19.33
N SER A 133 22.20 -9.28 19.20
CA SER A 133 22.55 -8.00 19.82
C SER A 133 21.39 -7.45 20.65
N ARG A 134 20.46 -6.70 20.05
CA ARG A 134 19.34 -6.05 20.75
C ARG A 134 18.10 -6.94 20.72
N ASN A 135 17.90 -7.79 21.75
CA ASN A 135 16.74 -8.67 21.84
C ASN A 135 15.52 -8.00 22.49
N VAL A 136 14.96 -7.01 21.81
CA VAL A 136 13.73 -6.29 22.24
C VAL A 136 12.52 -7.24 22.31
N LEU A 137 12.51 -8.33 21.53
CA LEU A 137 11.43 -9.30 21.55
C LEU A 137 11.30 -10.01 22.89
N LEU A 138 12.43 -10.41 23.49
CA LEU A 138 12.46 -11.02 24.82
C LEU A 138 11.95 -10.04 25.89
N ASP A 139 12.35 -8.77 25.80
CA ASP A 139 11.93 -7.74 26.75
C ASP A 139 10.41 -7.52 26.67
N ARG A 140 9.86 -7.43 25.48
CA ARG A 140 8.41 -7.28 25.24
C ARG A 140 7.63 -8.52 25.73
N PHE A 141 8.17 -9.71 25.52
CA PHE A 141 7.57 -10.94 26.04
C PHE A 141 7.49 -10.95 27.56
N LYS A 142 8.59 -10.65 28.24
CA LYS A 142 8.63 -10.53 29.70
C LYS A 142 7.72 -9.43 30.24
N TYR A 143 7.61 -8.31 29.49
CA TYR A 143 6.69 -7.23 29.85
C TYR A 143 5.24 -7.70 29.81
N ALA A 144 4.82 -8.40 28.74
CA ALA A 144 3.47 -8.95 28.65
C ALA A 144 3.16 -9.94 29.79
N GLN A 145 4.13 -10.80 30.14
CA GLN A 145 4.01 -11.70 31.29
C GLN A 145 3.79 -10.93 32.61
N SER A 146 4.50 -9.80 32.82
CA SER A 146 4.34 -8.96 34.01
C SER A 146 2.92 -8.36 34.14
N LEU A 147 2.18 -8.27 33.01
CA LEU A 147 0.78 -7.85 32.96
C LEU A 147 -0.21 -9.02 33.06
N ASN A 148 0.28 -10.24 33.35
CA ASN A 148 -0.52 -11.46 33.33
C ASN A 148 -1.25 -11.68 31.99
N VAL A 149 -0.58 -11.37 30.89
CA VAL A 149 -1.04 -11.64 29.53
C VAL A 149 -0.42 -12.96 29.07
N ASN A 150 -1.24 -13.89 28.60
CA ASN A 150 -0.75 -15.09 27.92
C ASN A 150 -0.30 -14.68 26.51
N ALA A 151 1.01 -14.48 26.36
CA ALA A 151 1.60 -13.95 25.14
C ALA A 151 2.40 -15.01 24.39
N HIS A 152 2.47 -14.86 23.06
CA HIS A 152 3.44 -15.57 22.24
C HIS A 152 4.32 -14.59 21.46
N PRO A 153 5.63 -14.86 21.36
CA PRO A 153 6.54 -14.06 20.57
C PRO A 153 6.29 -14.24 19.08
N VAL A 154 6.44 -13.14 18.31
CA VAL A 154 6.33 -13.10 16.84
C VAL A 154 7.63 -12.61 16.25
N ILE A 155 8.20 -13.35 15.31
CA ILE A 155 9.42 -12.98 14.59
C ILE A 155 9.29 -13.36 13.11
N VAL A 156 9.86 -12.55 12.22
CA VAL A 156 9.99 -12.92 10.81
C VAL A 156 10.97 -14.08 10.67
N GLY A 157 10.59 -15.10 9.90
CA GLY A 157 11.41 -16.30 9.72
C GLY A 157 12.64 -16.07 8.85
N PRO A 158 13.64 -16.95 8.96
CA PRO A 158 14.93 -16.77 8.28
C PRO A 158 14.81 -16.75 6.76
N ILE A 159 13.88 -17.50 6.16
CA ILE A 159 13.70 -17.58 4.72
C ILE A 159 13.15 -16.25 4.18
N THR A 160 12.07 -15.76 4.77
CA THR A 160 11.46 -14.47 4.44
C THR A 160 12.43 -13.32 4.69
N PHE A 161 13.09 -13.27 5.85
CA PHE A 161 14.00 -12.19 6.20
C PHE A 161 15.15 -12.05 5.20
N VAL A 162 15.81 -13.16 4.84
CA VAL A 162 16.92 -13.14 3.87
C VAL A 162 16.41 -12.76 2.47
N LYS A 163 15.27 -13.29 2.03
CA LYS A 163 14.71 -12.95 0.71
C LYS A 163 14.36 -11.47 0.58
N LEU A 164 13.91 -10.84 1.65
CA LEU A 164 13.56 -9.42 1.68
C LEU A 164 14.79 -8.50 1.83
N SER A 165 15.99 -9.04 2.01
CA SER A 165 17.23 -8.30 2.18
C SER A 165 18.01 -8.17 0.87
N LYS A 166 19.01 -7.26 0.85
CA LYS A 166 19.88 -7.04 -0.31
C LYS A 166 21.36 -6.94 0.08
N GLY A 167 22.23 -6.93 -0.95
CA GLY A 167 23.68 -6.75 -0.78
C GLY A 167 24.40 -7.96 -0.24
N GLY A 168 25.71 -7.82 0.05
CA GLY A 168 26.61 -8.88 0.48
C GLY A 168 27.02 -9.82 -0.64
N HIS A 169 28.12 -10.57 -0.41
CA HIS A 169 28.68 -11.51 -1.39
C HIS A 169 28.16 -12.94 -1.19
N GLN A 170 27.51 -13.22 -0.08
CA GLN A 170 26.97 -14.54 0.25
C GLN A 170 25.75 -14.86 -0.61
N THR A 171 25.58 -16.13 -0.95
CA THR A 171 24.36 -16.63 -1.59
C THR A 171 23.16 -16.56 -0.62
N PHE A 172 21.97 -16.75 -1.15
CA PHE A 172 20.75 -16.82 -0.34
C PHE A 172 20.86 -17.91 0.74
N GLU A 173 21.27 -19.10 0.37
CA GLU A 173 21.41 -20.25 1.26
C GLU A 173 22.50 -20.03 2.34
N GLU A 174 23.63 -19.42 1.96
CA GLU A 174 24.68 -19.08 2.91
C GLU A 174 24.21 -18.06 3.98
N LYS A 175 23.46 -17.04 3.56
CA LYS A 175 22.87 -16.07 4.49
C LYS A 175 21.90 -16.73 5.45
N VAL A 176 20.98 -17.58 4.93
CA VAL A 176 20.06 -18.34 5.78
C VAL A 176 20.86 -19.16 6.80
N LYS A 177 21.84 -19.97 6.36
CA LYS A 177 22.66 -20.82 7.23
C LYS A 177 23.42 -20.01 8.30
N THR A 178 23.91 -18.83 7.96
CA THR A 178 24.57 -17.91 8.90
C THR A 178 23.62 -17.48 10.03
N LEU A 179 22.34 -17.30 9.74
CA LEU A 179 21.35 -16.89 10.73
C LEU A 179 20.82 -18.01 11.62
N LEU A 180 20.83 -19.27 11.18
CA LEU A 180 20.24 -20.38 11.95
C LEU A 180 20.72 -20.48 13.39
N PRO A 181 22.04 -20.38 13.70
CA PRO A 181 22.51 -20.39 15.09
C PRO A 181 21.98 -19.22 15.92
N LEU A 182 21.80 -18.06 15.30
CA LEU A 182 21.32 -16.85 15.95
C LEU A 182 19.80 -16.94 16.23
N TYR A 183 19.03 -17.43 15.27
CA TYR A 183 17.61 -17.76 15.51
C TYR A 183 17.44 -18.77 16.63
N LYS A 184 18.28 -19.83 16.66
CA LYS A 184 18.29 -20.82 17.74
C LYS A 184 18.48 -20.15 19.09
N GLU A 185 19.49 -19.28 19.23
CA GLU A 185 19.78 -18.55 20.48
C GLU A 185 18.56 -17.71 20.93
N VAL A 186 17.91 -17.01 20.01
CA VAL A 186 16.69 -16.24 20.28
C VAL A 186 15.56 -17.15 20.71
N PHE A 187 15.32 -18.26 19.99
CA PHE A 187 14.26 -19.20 20.33
C PHE A 187 14.46 -19.83 21.72
N GLU A 188 15.69 -20.27 22.02
CA GLU A 188 16.04 -20.81 23.35
C GLU A 188 15.77 -19.78 24.46
N SER A 189 16.18 -18.52 24.26
CA SER A 189 15.96 -17.47 25.27
C SER A 189 14.46 -17.19 25.52
N LEU A 190 13.62 -17.30 24.51
CA LEU A 190 12.17 -17.13 24.62
C LEU A 190 11.50 -18.34 25.29
N ILE A 191 11.93 -19.55 24.94
CA ILE A 191 11.44 -20.79 25.53
C ILE A 191 11.83 -20.85 27.03
N ASP A 192 13.06 -20.49 27.37
CA ASP A 192 13.55 -20.42 28.76
C ASP A 192 12.79 -19.36 29.56
N ALA A 193 12.34 -18.28 28.91
CA ALA A 193 11.46 -17.28 29.52
C ALA A 193 10.01 -17.75 29.66
N GLY A 194 9.66 -18.94 29.17
CA GLY A 194 8.34 -19.56 29.32
C GLY A 194 7.39 -19.42 28.12
N ALA A 195 7.91 -19.13 26.92
CA ALA A 195 7.08 -19.13 25.72
C ALA A 195 6.52 -20.53 25.44
N GLU A 196 5.20 -20.66 25.34
CA GLU A 196 4.53 -21.92 24.98
C GLU A 196 4.82 -22.30 23.55
N TYR A 197 4.78 -21.32 22.65
CA TYR A 197 5.18 -21.42 21.25
C TYR A 197 5.71 -20.07 20.75
N ILE A 198 6.38 -20.07 19.61
CA ILE A 198 6.91 -18.89 18.91
C ILE A 198 6.31 -18.87 17.51
N GLN A 199 5.65 -17.78 17.15
CA GLN A 199 5.18 -17.52 15.80
C GLN A 199 6.37 -17.11 14.91
N VAL A 200 6.58 -17.84 13.83
CA VAL A 200 7.61 -17.57 12.82
C VAL A 200 6.94 -17.25 11.50
N ASP A 201 6.98 -15.99 11.11
CA ASP A 201 6.30 -15.51 9.91
C ASP A 201 7.12 -15.79 8.64
N GLU A 202 6.60 -16.67 7.79
CA GLU A 202 7.23 -17.07 6.51
C GLU A 202 6.29 -16.84 5.30
N PRO A 203 5.77 -15.61 5.10
CA PRO A 203 4.88 -15.34 3.96
C PRO A 203 5.53 -15.50 2.60
N ILE A 204 6.86 -15.54 2.50
CA ILE A 204 7.54 -15.85 1.23
C ILE A 204 7.18 -17.24 0.68
N LEU A 205 6.77 -18.17 1.55
CA LEU A 205 6.43 -19.54 1.18
C LEU A 205 5.07 -19.67 0.47
N VAL A 206 4.36 -18.56 0.21
CA VAL A 206 3.14 -18.56 -0.61
C VAL A 206 3.32 -17.88 -1.96
N THR A 207 4.51 -17.36 -2.27
CA THR A 207 4.83 -16.72 -3.56
C THR A 207 5.12 -17.75 -4.66
N ASP A 208 5.24 -17.30 -5.90
CA ASP A 208 5.56 -18.18 -7.04
C ASP A 208 6.87 -18.95 -6.88
N ASP A 209 7.88 -18.30 -6.28
CA ASP A 209 9.20 -18.90 -6.07
C ASP A 209 9.24 -19.88 -4.89
N SER A 210 8.12 -20.11 -4.20
CA SER A 210 8.07 -20.88 -2.93
C SER A 210 8.69 -22.28 -3.06
N GLU A 211 8.49 -22.96 -4.17
CA GLU A 211 9.09 -24.30 -4.41
C GLU A 211 10.62 -24.26 -4.45
N SER A 212 11.22 -23.17 -4.94
CA SER A 212 12.67 -22.99 -4.98
C SER A 212 13.29 -22.89 -3.57
N TYR A 213 12.50 -22.52 -2.57
CA TYR A 213 12.95 -22.38 -1.17
C TYR A 213 12.73 -23.64 -0.33
N GLU A 214 12.06 -24.68 -0.83
CA GLU A 214 11.70 -25.87 -0.04
C GLU A 214 12.92 -26.56 0.55
N ASN A 215 14.01 -26.72 -0.20
CA ASN A 215 15.21 -27.39 0.27
C ASN A 215 15.86 -26.64 1.44
N ILE A 216 16.10 -25.35 1.30
CA ILE A 216 16.73 -24.55 2.36
C ILE A 216 15.78 -24.35 3.55
N THR A 217 14.47 -24.30 3.32
CA THR A 217 13.46 -24.28 4.39
C THR A 217 13.54 -25.58 5.19
N ARG A 218 13.59 -26.73 4.54
CA ARG A 218 13.75 -28.02 5.21
C ARG A 218 15.05 -28.07 6.02
N GLU A 219 16.19 -27.70 5.43
CA GLU A 219 17.47 -27.65 6.13
C GLU A 219 17.39 -26.76 7.38
N ALA A 220 16.72 -25.60 7.31
CA ALA A 220 16.57 -24.68 8.41
C ALA A 220 15.74 -25.28 9.55
N TYR A 221 14.59 -25.87 9.26
CA TYR A 221 13.72 -26.41 10.29
C TYR A 221 14.22 -27.75 10.84
N ASP A 222 14.94 -28.57 10.06
CA ASP A 222 15.68 -29.74 10.54
C ASP A 222 16.83 -29.34 11.50
N TYR A 223 17.48 -28.19 11.25
CA TYR A 223 18.47 -27.63 12.18
C TYR A 223 17.80 -27.28 13.52
N PHE A 224 16.63 -26.65 13.51
CA PHE A 224 15.88 -26.33 14.74
C PHE A 224 15.34 -27.57 15.45
N GLU A 225 15.01 -28.64 14.69
CA GLU A 225 14.65 -29.93 15.29
C GLU A 225 15.83 -30.54 16.05
N LYS A 226 17.01 -30.60 15.40
CA LYS A 226 18.25 -31.08 16.06
C LYS A 226 18.62 -30.26 17.29
N ALA A 227 18.27 -28.97 17.30
CA ALA A 227 18.44 -28.09 18.44
C ALA A 227 17.38 -28.27 19.52
N GLY A 228 16.34 -29.07 19.30
CA GLY A 228 15.26 -29.33 20.25
C GLY A 228 14.21 -28.23 20.38
N VAL A 229 14.21 -27.21 19.51
CA VAL A 229 13.29 -26.07 19.59
C VAL A 229 12.14 -26.14 18.58
N ALA A 230 12.24 -26.93 17.51
CA ALA A 230 11.29 -26.93 16.39
C ALA A 230 9.82 -27.17 16.81
N LYS A 231 9.56 -28.03 17.78
CA LYS A 231 8.20 -28.32 18.25
C LYS A 231 7.51 -27.15 18.95
N LYS A 232 8.27 -26.11 19.31
CA LYS A 232 7.76 -24.85 19.85
C LYS A 232 7.52 -23.80 18.76
N LEU A 233 7.89 -24.07 17.51
CA LEU A 233 7.73 -23.14 16.41
C LEU A 233 6.39 -23.38 15.69
N VAL A 234 5.73 -22.28 15.34
CA VAL A 234 4.54 -22.23 14.49
C VAL A 234 4.88 -21.41 13.26
N ILE A 235 4.94 -22.06 12.10
CA ILE A 235 5.13 -21.35 10.84
C ILE A 235 3.81 -20.69 10.45
N GLN A 236 3.79 -19.37 10.29
CA GLN A 236 2.65 -18.62 9.77
C GLN A 236 2.88 -18.25 8.31
N THR A 237 1.95 -18.71 7.45
CA THR A 237 1.84 -18.26 6.07
C THR A 237 0.53 -17.49 5.91
N TYR A 238 0.53 -16.45 5.08
CA TYR A 238 -0.65 -15.62 4.85
C TYR A 238 -0.58 -14.92 3.48
N PHE A 239 -1.69 -14.32 3.06
CA PHE A 239 -1.93 -13.58 1.81
C PHE A 239 -2.26 -14.43 0.60
N GLU A 240 -1.99 -15.75 0.59
CA GLU A 240 -2.24 -16.64 -0.54
C GLU A 240 -2.22 -18.12 -0.06
N ARG A 241 -2.49 -19.05 -0.96
CA ARG A 241 -2.40 -20.49 -0.72
C ARG A 241 -0.98 -20.95 -0.43
N ALA A 242 -0.84 -21.90 0.47
CA ALA A 242 0.44 -22.53 0.80
C ALA A 242 0.58 -23.92 0.15
N HIS A 243 1.81 -24.39 -0.03
CA HIS A 243 2.08 -25.79 -0.39
C HIS A 243 2.00 -26.66 0.87
N LEU A 244 0.77 -27.04 1.25
CA LEU A 244 0.48 -27.65 2.55
C LEU A 244 1.20 -28.97 2.77
N LYS A 245 1.29 -29.84 1.75
CA LYS A 245 2.01 -31.12 1.83
C LYS A 245 3.46 -30.94 2.24
N PHE A 246 4.14 -29.93 1.68
CA PHE A 246 5.51 -29.58 2.07
C PHE A 246 5.57 -29.08 3.50
N LEU A 247 4.75 -28.06 3.84
CA LEU A 247 4.76 -27.46 5.19
C LEU A 247 4.44 -28.48 6.28
N SER A 248 3.49 -29.38 6.03
CA SER A 248 3.13 -30.46 6.96
C SER A 248 4.27 -31.44 7.21
N SER A 249 5.20 -31.60 6.29
CA SER A 249 6.38 -32.46 6.44
C SER A 249 7.50 -31.86 7.29
N LEU A 250 7.44 -30.55 7.60
CA LEU A 250 8.44 -29.89 8.44
C LEU A 250 8.25 -30.24 9.93
N PRO A 251 9.33 -30.32 10.74
CA PRO A 251 9.28 -30.81 12.12
C PRO A 251 8.75 -29.78 13.15
N VAL A 252 7.84 -28.90 12.75
CA VAL A 252 7.29 -27.83 13.58
C VAL A 252 6.06 -28.25 14.38
N GLY A 253 5.70 -27.49 15.43
CA GLY A 253 4.55 -27.79 16.29
C GLY A 253 3.21 -27.35 15.71
N GLY A 254 3.20 -26.34 14.84
CA GLY A 254 1.96 -25.84 14.24
C GLY A 254 2.17 -25.15 12.91
N LEU A 255 1.08 -25.02 12.16
CA LEU A 255 1.01 -24.32 10.87
C LEU A 255 -0.12 -23.31 10.86
N GLY A 256 0.16 -22.09 10.44
CA GLY A 256 -0.81 -21.03 10.19
C GLY A 256 -1.08 -20.88 8.70
N LEU A 257 -2.36 -20.91 8.34
CA LEU A 257 -2.85 -20.87 6.96
C LEU A 257 -3.92 -19.79 6.79
N ASP A 258 -3.91 -19.12 5.66
CA ASP A 258 -4.93 -18.14 5.25
C ASP A 258 -6.10 -18.86 4.58
N PHE A 259 -7.32 -18.71 5.12
CA PHE A 259 -8.56 -19.24 4.55
C PHE A 259 -9.47 -18.13 4.00
N VAL A 260 -8.90 -16.93 3.79
CA VAL A 260 -9.63 -15.78 3.24
C VAL A 260 -9.14 -15.47 1.82
N HIS A 261 -7.82 -15.46 1.61
CA HIS A 261 -7.18 -15.03 0.35
C HIS A 261 -6.66 -16.20 -0.51
N ASP A 262 -6.86 -17.43 -0.06
CA ASP A 262 -6.33 -18.65 -0.69
C ASP A 262 -7.21 -19.23 -1.80
N ASN A 263 -8.29 -18.58 -2.19
CA ASN A 263 -9.28 -19.07 -3.15
C ASN A 263 -9.81 -20.50 -2.80
N GLY A 264 -9.83 -20.86 -1.50
CA GLY A 264 -10.29 -22.14 -1.00
C GLY A 264 -9.34 -23.32 -1.23
N TYR A 265 -8.09 -23.05 -1.63
CA TYR A 265 -7.10 -24.12 -1.87
C TYR A 265 -6.62 -24.78 -0.59
N ASN A 266 -6.40 -24.03 0.49
CA ASN A 266 -5.90 -24.59 1.75
C ASN A 266 -6.90 -25.59 2.34
N LEU A 267 -8.19 -25.26 2.30
CA LEU A 267 -9.22 -26.20 2.74
C LEU A 267 -9.24 -27.48 1.89
N LYS A 268 -9.14 -27.36 0.56
CA LYS A 268 -9.10 -28.53 -0.35
C LYS A 268 -7.90 -29.44 -0.06
N GLN A 269 -6.72 -28.88 0.21
CA GLN A 269 -5.53 -29.64 0.58
C GLN A 269 -5.72 -30.35 1.94
N ILE A 270 -6.36 -29.69 2.92
CA ILE A 270 -6.71 -30.31 4.22
C ILE A 270 -7.68 -31.48 4.02
N GLU A 271 -8.74 -31.29 3.24
CA GLU A 271 -9.72 -32.33 2.92
C GLU A 271 -9.10 -33.51 2.13
N ALA A 272 -8.06 -33.24 1.32
CA ALA A 272 -7.28 -34.26 0.63
C ALA A 272 -6.32 -35.05 1.55
N GLY A 273 -6.12 -34.61 2.79
CA GLY A 273 -5.27 -35.28 3.77
C GLY A 273 -3.82 -34.82 3.80
N ASP A 274 -3.50 -33.68 3.20
CA ASP A 274 -2.13 -33.13 3.16
C ASP A 274 -1.70 -32.48 4.50
N PHE A 275 -2.64 -32.29 5.45
CA PHE A 275 -2.35 -31.74 6.77
C PHE A 275 -2.00 -32.86 7.78
N ASP A 276 -0.87 -32.71 8.46
CA ASP A 276 -0.44 -33.59 9.57
C ASP A 276 -1.23 -33.24 10.85
N LYS A 277 -2.18 -34.11 11.22
CA LYS A 277 -3.05 -33.94 12.40
C LYS A 277 -2.31 -33.94 13.73
N SER A 278 -1.01 -34.27 13.79
CA SER A 278 -0.18 -34.15 14.99
C SER A 278 0.21 -32.72 15.30
N LYS A 279 0.02 -31.79 14.35
CA LYS A 279 0.30 -30.37 14.48
C LYS A 279 -0.95 -29.58 14.84
N THR A 280 -0.75 -28.45 15.51
CA THR A 280 -1.81 -27.47 15.73
C THR A 280 -2.06 -26.69 14.42
N LEU A 281 -3.33 -26.63 14.00
CA LEU A 281 -3.75 -25.78 12.90
C LEU A 281 -4.14 -24.39 13.41
N TYR A 282 -3.44 -23.35 12.94
CA TYR A 282 -3.80 -21.95 13.15
C TYR A 282 -4.54 -21.45 11.91
N ALA A 283 -5.85 -21.37 12.01
CA ALA A 283 -6.71 -21.05 10.87
C ALA A 283 -7.01 -19.54 10.81
N GLY A 284 -6.49 -18.86 9.83
CA GLY A 284 -6.76 -17.46 9.50
C GLY A 284 -8.10 -17.33 8.79
N ILE A 285 -9.18 -17.22 9.56
CA ILE A 285 -10.56 -17.23 9.05
C ILE A 285 -11.23 -15.87 9.00
N ILE A 286 -10.74 -14.88 9.76
CA ILE A 286 -11.24 -13.51 9.78
C ILE A 286 -10.31 -12.64 8.93
N ASP A 287 -10.84 -11.84 8.01
CA ASP A 287 -10.01 -11.02 7.11
C ASP A 287 -9.19 -9.98 7.88
N GLY A 288 -7.87 -10.12 7.86
CA GLY A 288 -6.92 -9.21 8.52
C GLY A 288 -6.54 -7.98 7.70
N ARG A 289 -6.98 -7.89 6.43
CA ARG A 289 -6.58 -6.84 5.48
C ARG A 289 -7.70 -5.91 5.05
N ASN A 290 -8.96 -6.30 5.29
CA ASN A 290 -10.12 -5.52 4.90
C ASN A 290 -11.01 -5.20 6.11
N VAL A 291 -11.89 -4.24 5.97
CA VAL A 291 -12.65 -3.63 7.07
C VAL A 291 -14.08 -4.15 7.20
N TRP A 292 -14.41 -5.24 6.52
CA TRP A 292 -15.78 -5.79 6.53
C TRP A 292 -16.02 -6.73 7.70
N ALA A 293 -17.23 -6.67 8.22
CA ALA A 293 -17.75 -7.67 9.14
C ALA A 293 -17.81 -9.03 8.43
N SER A 294 -17.43 -10.08 9.13
CA SER A 294 -17.43 -11.44 8.59
C SER A 294 -18.86 -11.99 8.46
N ASP A 295 -19.09 -12.78 7.42
CA ASP A 295 -20.20 -13.73 7.41
C ASP A 295 -19.93 -14.82 8.48
N ILE A 296 -20.41 -14.55 9.68
CA ILE A 296 -20.13 -15.39 10.85
C ILE A 296 -20.69 -16.81 10.71
N GLU A 297 -21.77 -16.99 9.93
CA GLU A 297 -22.36 -18.31 9.62
C GLU A 297 -21.42 -19.11 8.72
N ALA A 298 -20.91 -18.48 7.66
CA ALA A 298 -19.92 -19.13 6.78
C ALA A 298 -18.63 -19.49 7.55
N LYS A 299 -18.21 -18.65 8.53
CA LYS A 299 -17.04 -18.95 9.38
C LYS A 299 -17.31 -20.14 10.30
N LYS A 300 -18.52 -20.24 10.88
CA LYS A 300 -18.92 -21.42 11.66
C LYS A 300 -18.85 -22.69 10.82
N VAL A 301 -19.41 -22.69 9.60
CA VAL A 301 -19.35 -23.84 8.69
C VAL A 301 -17.90 -24.23 8.36
N LEU A 302 -17.02 -23.26 8.14
CA LEU A 302 -15.60 -23.50 7.91
C LEU A 302 -14.93 -24.16 9.12
N ILE A 303 -15.19 -23.65 10.33
CA ILE A 303 -14.67 -24.25 11.57
C ILE A 303 -15.13 -25.71 11.71
N ASP A 304 -16.41 -26.00 11.49
CA ASP A 304 -16.95 -27.37 11.55
C ASP A 304 -16.21 -28.32 10.58
N LYS A 305 -15.90 -27.85 9.36
CA LYS A 305 -15.10 -28.61 8.39
C LYS A 305 -13.67 -28.84 8.88
N LEU A 306 -13.00 -27.81 9.37
CA LEU A 306 -11.61 -27.92 9.85
C LEU A 306 -11.48 -28.85 11.05
N LEU A 307 -12.46 -28.85 11.98
CA LEU A 307 -12.48 -29.74 13.14
C LEU A 307 -12.58 -31.23 12.75
N ALA A 308 -13.09 -31.58 11.57
CA ALA A 308 -13.09 -32.96 11.07
C ALA A 308 -11.68 -33.42 10.63
N HIS A 309 -10.76 -32.52 10.40
CA HIS A 309 -9.45 -32.80 9.81
C HIS A 309 -8.25 -32.45 10.71
N THR A 310 -8.48 -31.85 11.90
CA THR A 310 -7.42 -31.51 12.84
C THR A 310 -7.75 -31.95 14.26
N ASN A 311 -6.73 -32.23 15.08
CA ASN A 311 -6.90 -32.54 16.51
C ASN A 311 -6.90 -31.27 17.38
N GLU A 312 -6.17 -30.23 16.96
CA GLU A 312 -6.10 -28.94 17.66
C GLU A 312 -6.29 -27.80 16.67
N LEU A 313 -7.26 -26.94 16.96
CA LEU A 313 -7.62 -25.78 16.13
C LEU A 313 -7.50 -24.48 16.92
N VAL A 314 -6.74 -23.56 16.39
CA VAL A 314 -6.69 -22.15 16.82
C VAL A 314 -7.26 -21.31 15.68
N ILE A 315 -8.30 -20.52 15.96
CA ILE A 315 -8.85 -19.56 14.99
C ILE A 315 -8.22 -18.17 15.21
N GLN A 316 -7.95 -17.48 14.12
CA GLN A 316 -7.25 -16.19 14.15
C GLN A 316 -7.61 -15.34 12.91
N PRO A 317 -7.18 -14.06 12.83
CA PRO A 317 -7.20 -13.31 11.58
C PRO A 317 -6.30 -13.95 10.51
N SER A 318 -6.62 -13.70 9.24
CA SER A 318 -5.88 -14.25 8.09
C SER A 318 -4.46 -13.70 7.94
N SER A 319 -4.22 -12.51 8.52
CA SER A 319 -2.93 -11.84 8.62
C SER A 319 -2.93 -10.90 9.83
N SER A 320 -1.81 -10.20 10.08
CA SER A 320 -1.76 -9.17 11.13
C SER A 320 -2.86 -8.12 10.92
N LEU A 321 -3.54 -7.74 11.99
CA LEU A 321 -4.51 -6.63 12.00
C LEU A 321 -3.86 -5.25 11.83
N LEU A 322 -2.54 -5.18 11.69
CA LEU A 322 -1.81 -3.95 11.34
C LEU A 322 -2.38 -3.25 10.09
N HIS A 323 -2.99 -4.02 9.18
CA HIS A 323 -3.50 -3.53 7.90
C HIS A 323 -4.91 -2.92 7.97
N VAL A 324 -5.56 -2.95 9.12
CA VAL A 324 -6.90 -2.37 9.34
C VAL A 324 -6.86 -1.31 10.45
N PRO A 325 -7.83 -0.37 10.49
CA PRO A 325 -7.92 0.59 11.58
C PRO A 325 -8.19 -0.07 12.94
N VAL A 326 -7.94 0.66 14.03
CA VAL A 326 -8.00 0.11 15.39
C VAL A 326 -9.42 -0.24 15.81
N SER A 327 -10.36 0.71 15.76
CA SER A 327 -11.73 0.54 16.30
C SER A 327 -12.72 1.49 15.65
N LEU A 328 -13.99 1.08 15.61
CA LEU A 328 -15.13 1.89 15.21
C LEU A 328 -15.64 2.81 16.33
N ASP A 329 -15.24 2.64 17.58
CA ASP A 329 -15.80 3.34 18.74
C ASP A 329 -15.76 4.88 18.65
N ASP A 330 -14.71 5.42 17.98
CA ASP A 330 -14.54 6.87 17.84
C ASP A 330 -15.16 7.43 16.53
N GLU A 331 -15.76 6.56 15.70
CA GLU A 331 -16.39 6.96 14.44
C GLU A 331 -17.86 7.38 14.66
N THR A 332 -18.31 8.31 13.84
CA THR A 332 -19.73 8.68 13.76
C THR A 332 -20.21 8.32 12.36
N LEU A 333 -20.84 7.16 12.24
CA LEU A 333 -21.25 6.57 10.97
C LEU A 333 -22.76 6.45 10.88
N ASP A 334 -23.28 6.49 9.64
CA ASP A 334 -24.63 6.03 9.39
C ASP A 334 -24.76 4.55 9.79
N THR A 335 -25.80 4.21 10.52
CA THR A 335 -26.01 2.85 11.04
C THR A 335 -26.03 1.82 9.91
N SER A 336 -26.62 2.18 8.77
CA SER A 336 -26.73 1.27 7.62
C SER A 336 -25.37 0.85 7.04
N VAL A 337 -24.37 1.74 7.06
CA VAL A 337 -22.99 1.45 6.64
C VAL A 337 -22.19 0.87 7.79
N GLY A 338 -22.32 1.44 9.00
CA GLY A 338 -21.58 1.01 10.18
C GLY A 338 -21.83 -0.47 10.55
N GLU A 339 -23.02 -1.00 10.26
CA GLU A 339 -23.32 -2.43 10.48
C GLU A 339 -22.47 -3.38 9.61
N GLY A 340 -21.96 -2.91 8.48
CA GLY A 340 -21.08 -3.71 7.61
C GLY A 340 -19.61 -3.69 8.00
N LEU A 341 -19.18 -2.79 8.89
CA LEU A 341 -17.77 -2.56 9.16
C LEU A 341 -17.27 -3.33 10.39
N SER A 342 -16.02 -3.76 10.34
CA SER A 342 -15.31 -4.46 11.40
C SER A 342 -13.84 -4.09 11.33
N PHE A 343 -13.38 -3.25 12.26
CA PHE A 343 -11.97 -2.88 12.43
C PHE A 343 -11.27 -3.87 13.36
N ALA A 344 -10.05 -3.60 13.80
CA ALA A 344 -9.28 -4.58 14.56
C ALA A 344 -10.01 -5.06 15.83
N THR A 345 -10.59 -4.16 16.63
CA THR A 345 -11.32 -4.55 17.84
C THR A 345 -12.57 -5.36 17.57
N GLU A 346 -13.33 -4.98 16.54
CA GLU A 346 -14.54 -5.70 16.14
C GLU A 346 -14.21 -7.09 15.58
N LYS A 347 -13.07 -7.27 14.90
CA LYS A 347 -12.59 -8.60 14.44
C LYS A 347 -12.21 -9.51 15.60
N LEU A 348 -11.64 -8.97 16.67
CA LEU A 348 -11.43 -9.73 17.92
C LEU A 348 -12.76 -10.12 18.57
N ASP A 349 -13.78 -9.26 18.46
CA ASP A 349 -15.13 -9.54 18.94
C ASP A 349 -15.79 -10.70 18.17
N GLU A 350 -15.56 -10.79 16.85
CA GLU A 350 -16.00 -11.91 16.01
C GLU A 350 -15.34 -13.24 16.43
N LEU A 351 -14.03 -13.22 16.73
CA LEU A 351 -13.32 -14.41 17.24
C LEU A 351 -13.87 -14.86 18.59
N ASP A 352 -14.12 -13.92 19.54
CA ASP A 352 -14.72 -14.26 20.84
C ASP A 352 -16.15 -14.84 20.69
N ALA A 353 -16.94 -14.32 19.75
CA ALA A 353 -18.27 -14.85 19.47
C ALA A 353 -18.23 -16.31 19.01
N LEU A 354 -17.30 -16.65 18.09
CA LEU A 354 -17.10 -18.02 17.64
C LEU A 354 -16.58 -18.91 18.78
N ARG A 355 -15.61 -18.44 19.54
CA ARG A 355 -15.08 -19.19 20.70
C ARG A 355 -16.16 -19.52 21.72
N ARG A 356 -17.03 -18.55 22.05
CA ARG A 356 -18.17 -18.78 22.97
C ARG A 356 -19.17 -19.78 22.41
N LEU A 357 -19.50 -19.66 21.12
CA LEU A 357 -20.41 -20.60 20.46
C LEU A 357 -19.90 -22.04 20.56
N PHE A 358 -18.64 -22.30 20.20
CA PHE A 358 -18.08 -23.65 20.15
C PHE A 358 -17.73 -24.21 21.54
N ASN A 359 -17.20 -23.40 22.44
CA ASN A 359 -16.68 -23.87 23.71
C ASN A 359 -17.71 -23.82 24.84
N GLN A 360 -18.67 -22.89 24.79
CA GLN A 360 -19.63 -22.64 25.87
C GLN A 360 -21.08 -22.83 25.46
N ASN A 361 -21.36 -23.15 24.18
CA ASN A 361 -22.69 -23.19 23.59
C ASN A 361 -23.47 -21.88 23.79
N ASP A 362 -22.76 -20.76 23.84
CA ASP A 362 -23.31 -19.40 24.00
C ASP A 362 -23.41 -18.72 22.63
N SER A 363 -24.64 -18.65 22.09
CA SER A 363 -24.90 -18.07 20.77
C SER A 363 -25.26 -16.59 20.79
N VAL A 364 -25.44 -15.96 21.96
CA VAL A 364 -26.01 -14.60 22.06
C VAL A 364 -25.23 -13.58 21.22
N LYS A 365 -23.91 -13.56 21.33
CA LYS A 365 -23.05 -12.65 20.56
C LYS A 365 -23.04 -13.05 19.08
N TYR A 366 -22.94 -14.32 18.80
CA TYR A 366 -22.97 -14.88 17.44
C TYR A 366 -24.26 -14.49 16.70
N ASP A 367 -25.43 -14.70 17.31
CA ASP A 367 -26.73 -14.37 16.69
C ASP A 367 -26.86 -12.85 16.42
N LYS A 368 -26.30 -12.00 17.32
CA LYS A 368 -26.25 -10.56 17.13
C LYS A 368 -25.39 -10.18 15.90
N LEU A 369 -24.21 -10.75 15.76
CA LEU A 369 -23.30 -10.50 14.62
C LEU A 369 -23.90 -11.00 13.31
N LYS A 370 -24.53 -12.18 13.32
CA LYS A 370 -25.25 -12.73 12.16
C LYS A 370 -26.35 -11.79 11.69
N ALA A 371 -27.24 -11.37 12.59
CA ALA A 371 -28.32 -10.46 12.25
C ALA A 371 -27.83 -9.10 11.75
N ARG A 372 -26.71 -8.61 12.30
CA ARG A 372 -26.06 -7.37 11.84
C ARG A 372 -25.55 -7.52 10.40
N TYR A 373 -24.85 -8.60 10.09
CA TYR A 373 -24.34 -8.90 8.74
C TYR A 373 -25.49 -9.00 7.73
N GLU A 374 -26.56 -9.74 8.06
CA GLU A 374 -27.76 -9.88 7.21
C GLU A 374 -28.42 -8.55 6.90
N ARG A 375 -28.58 -7.66 7.89
CA ARG A 375 -29.15 -6.31 7.66
C ARG A 375 -28.30 -5.50 6.71
N PHE A 376 -26.96 -5.56 6.83
CA PHE A 376 -26.05 -4.85 5.93
C PHE A 376 -26.15 -5.38 4.50
N GLN A 377 -26.23 -6.72 4.32
CA GLN A 377 -26.33 -7.32 2.97
C GLN A 377 -27.61 -6.91 2.22
N ASN A 378 -28.67 -6.59 2.94
CA ASN A 378 -29.96 -6.21 2.35
C ASN A 378 -30.13 -4.68 2.12
N GLN A 379 -29.06 -3.88 2.17
CA GLN A 379 -29.13 -2.44 1.96
C GLN A 379 -29.29 -2.08 0.47
N SER A 380 -30.14 -1.09 0.20
CA SER A 380 -30.51 -0.65 -1.16
C SER A 380 -29.37 -0.03 -1.97
N PHE A 381 -28.34 0.51 -1.33
CA PHE A 381 -27.20 1.10 -2.00
C PHE A 381 -26.26 0.08 -2.68
N LYS A 382 -26.62 -1.20 -2.66
CA LYS A 382 -25.88 -2.32 -3.29
C LYS A 382 -26.58 -2.87 -4.53
N ASN A 383 -27.59 -2.21 -5.07
CA ASN A 383 -28.45 -2.76 -6.11
C ASN A 383 -28.66 -1.76 -7.27
N LEU A 384 -27.65 -0.96 -7.60
CA LEU A 384 -27.72 -0.07 -8.75
C LEU A 384 -27.51 -0.87 -10.05
N ASP A 385 -28.27 -0.52 -11.06
CA ASP A 385 -28.12 -1.06 -12.39
C ASP A 385 -27.07 -0.26 -13.19
N TYR A 386 -26.13 -0.95 -13.84
CA TYR A 386 -25.05 -0.35 -14.63
C TYR A 386 -25.09 -0.84 -16.06
N ASP A 387 -25.05 0.08 -17.00
CA ASP A 387 -24.90 -0.22 -18.40
C ASP A 387 -23.44 -0.06 -18.82
N PHE A 388 -22.65 -1.13 -18.64
CA PHE A 388 -21.26 -1.17 -19.06
C PHE A 388 -21.09 -1.24 -20.59
N GLU A 389 -22.10 -1.72 -21.30
CA GLU A 389 -22.03 -1.94 -22.76
C GLU A 389 -22.25 -0.65 -23.55
N SER A 390 -22.91 0.35 -22.99
CA SER A 390 -23.15 1.64 -23.65
C SER A 390 -21.91 2.53 -23.74
N VAL A 391 -20.86 2.25 -22.95
CA VAL A 391 -19.64 3.07 -22.89
C VAL A 391 -18.53 2.45 -23.74
N ARG A 392 -17.84 3.28 -24.51
CA ARG A 392 -16.76 2.82 -25.38
C ARG A 392 -15.56 2.31 -24.57
N THR A 393 -14.98 1.22 -25.05
CA THR A 393 -13.71 0.65 -24.57
C THR A 393 -12.57 0.80 -25.60
N SER A 394 -12.77 1.61 -26.61
CA SER A 394 -11.76 1.99 -27.60
C SER A 394 -12.01 3.40 -28.10
N ARG A 395 -10.94 4.11 -28.42
CA ARG A 395 -11.01 5.44 -29.06
C ARG A 395 -11.64 5.31 -30.45
N GLN A 396 -12.20 6.41 -30.96
CA GLN A 396 -12.86 6.44 -32.25
C GLN A 396 -11.90 6.12 -33.39
N SER A 397 -10.69 6.69 -33.36
CA SER A 397 -9.66 6.50 -34.37
C SER A 397 -8.35 5.97 -33.75
N PRO A 398 -7.50 5.28 -34.54
CA PRO A 398 -6.15 4.92 -34.13
C PRO A 398 -5.29 6.15 -33.73
N PHE A 399 -4.30 5.97 -32.91
CA PHE A 399 -3.41 7.03 -32.40
C PHE A 399 -2.83 7.90 -33.52
N ALA A 400 -2.36 7.32 -34.63
CA ALA A 400 -1.79 8.06 -35.73
C ALA A 400 -2.74 9.13 -36.34
N GLN A 401 -4.05 8.89 -36.26
CA GLN A 401 -5.07 9.88 -36.71
C GLN A 401 -5.42 10.87 -35.59
N ARG A 402 -5.43 10.41 -34.34
CA ARG A 402 -5.71 11.28 -33.19
C ARG A 402 -4.62 12.33 -33.00
N ILE A 403 -3.36 11.93 -33.07
CA ILE A 403 -2.23 12.84 -32.85
C ILE A 403 -2.23 14.02 -33.84
N GLU A 404 -2.63 13.81 -35.10
CA GLU A 404 -2.73 14.89 -36.09
C GLU A 404 -3.79 15.94 -35.70
N GLN A 405 -4.94 15.47 -35.18
CA GLN A 405 -6.03 16.36 -34.74
C GLN A 405 -5.62 17.11 -33.46
N GLN A 406 -4.98 16.39 -32.51
CA GLN A 406 -4.50 16.95 -31.26
C GLN A 406 -3.41 18.01 -31.49
N GLN A 407 -2.44 17.74 -32.37
CA GLN A 407 -1.39 18.73 -32.74
C GLN A 407 -2.00 20.00 -33.31
N LYS A 408 -3.00 19.89 -34.21
CA LYS A 408 -3.71 21.06 -34.75
C LYS A 408 -4.48 21.85 -33.70
N ARG A 409 -5.13 21.15 -32.75
CA ARG A 409 -5.94 21.80 -31.71
C ARG A 409 -5.09 22.45 -30.62
N LEU A 410 -4.01 21.79 -30.22
CA LEU A 410 -3.15 22.23 -29.13
C LEU A 410 -2.09 23.25 -29.58
N ASN A 411 -1.63 23.12 -30.82
CA ASN A 411 -0.59 23.97 -31.42
C ASN A 411 0.65 24.13 -30.53
N LEU A 412 1.12 23.01 -29.96
CA LEU A 412 2.27 22.97 -29.07
C LEU A 412 3.58 22.97 -29.87
N PRO A 413 4.67 23.50 -29.32
CA PRO A 413 5.99 23.37 -29.92
C PRO A 413 6.51 21.94 -29.81
N ASP A 414 7.56 21.61 -30.54
CA ASP A 414 8.33 20.38 -30.33
C ASP A 414 8.79 20.24 -28.90
N LEU A 415 8.90 19.01 -28.40
CA LEU A 415 9.30 18.72 -27.02
C LEU A 415 8.45 19.50 -26.01
N PRO A 416 7.12 19.33 -25.99
CA PRO A 416 6.27 20.10 -25.12
C PRO A 416 6.65 19.90 -23.64
N THR A 417 6.61 20.97 -22.86
CA THR A 417 6.94 20.96 -21.43
C THR A 417 5.67 21.01 -20.58
N THR A 418 5.61 20.19 -19.56
CA THR A 418 4.50 20.14 -18.59
C THR A 418 4.98 19.66 -17.23
N THR A 419 4.10 19.66 -16.22
CA THR A 419 4.31 18.97 -14.94
C THR A 419 3.30 17.84 -14.78
N ILE A 420 3.46 17.01 -13.74
CA ILE A 420 2.56 15.86 -13.54
C ILE A 420 1.20 16.33 -13.02
N GLY A 421 1.15 17.22 -12.03
CA GLY A 421 -0.13 17.71 -11.49
C GLY A 421 0.01 18.54 -10.23
N SER A 422 0.51 17.96 -9.15
CA SER A 422 0.58 18.63 -7.86
C SER A 422 1.76 19.58 -7.73
N PHE A 423 1.51 20.75 -7.12
CA PHE A 423 2.54 21.70 -6.68
C PHE A 423 2.73 21.66 -5.16
N PRO A 424 3.75 22.37 -4.60
CA PRO A 424 4.09 22.33 -3.19
C PRO A 424 2.91 22.60 -2.27
N GLN A 425 2.66 21.67 -1.37
CA GLN A 425 1.66 21.80 -0.31
C GLN A 425 2.27 22.59 0.86
N SER A 426 2.24 23.94 0.76
CA SER A 426 2.78 24.83 1.78
C SER A 426 2.12 24.60 3.15
N ARG A 427 2.74 25.15 4.21
CA ARG A 427 2.11 25.16 5.55
C ARG A 427 0.77 25.87 5.54
N GLU A 428 0.64 26.90 4.73
CA GLU A 428 -0.57 27.70 4.60
C GLU A 428 -1.69 26.90 3.91
N VAL A 429 -1.44 26.24 2.79
CA VAL A 429 -2.39 25.36 2.10
C VAL A 429 -2.91 24.29 3.05
N ARG A 430 -2.01 23.62 3.79
CA ARG A 430 -2.42 22.61 4.77
C ARG A 430 -3.24 23.17 5.92
N LYS A 431 -2.92 24.39 6.39
CA LYS A 431 -3.65 25.07 7.46
C LYS A 431 -5.07 25.43 7.00
N TYR A 432 -5.23 26.09 5.85
CA TYR A 432 -6.54 26.46 5.32
C TYR A 432 -7.44 25.24 5.11
N ARG A 433 -6.91 24.16 4.55
CA ARG A 433 -7.65 22.89 4.40
C ARG A 433 -8.07 22.31 5.76
N ALA A 434 -7.17 22.32 6.75
CA ALA A 434 -7.49 21.83 8.09
C ALA A 434 -8.52 22.72 8.79
N ASP A 435 -8.43 24.03 8.65
CA ASP A 435 -9.36 24.98 9.24
C ASP A 435 -10.77 24.84 8.62
N TRP A 436 -10.84 24.63 7.30
CA TRP A 436 -12.08 24.35 6.59
C TRP A 436 -12.70 23.00 7.04
N LYS A 437 -11.95 21.90 6.99
CA LYS A 437 -12.43 20.59 7.45
C LYS A 437 -12.90 20.60 8.91
N ASN A 438 -12.33 21.44 9.76
CA ASN A 438 -12.76 21.65 11.14
C ASN A 438 -13.81 22.76 11.33
N LYS A 439 -14.39 23.29 10.24
CA LYS A 439 -15.42 24.34 10.25
C LYS A 439 -15.00 25.63 10.98
N ARG A 440 -13.69 25.97 10.94
CA ARG A 440 -13.13 27.20 11.51
C ARG A 440 -13.20 28.37 10.54
N ILE A 441 -13.30 28.08 9.24
CA ILE A 441 -13.52 29.04 8.16
C ILE A 441 -14.70 28.57 7.31
N THR A 442 -15.32 29.51 6.58
CA THR A 442 -16.45 29.23 5.70
C THR A 442 -15.99 28.59 4.39
N ASP A 443 -16.94 28.02 3.64
CA ASP A 443 -16.69 27.46 2.31
C ASP A 443 -16.17 28.54 1.35
N GLU A 444 -16.75 29.73 1.37
CA GLU A 444 -16.33 30.86 0.53
C GLU A 444 -14.91 31.33 0.84
N ALA A 445 -14.52 31.33 2.11
CA ALA A 445 -13.16 31.72 2.51
C ALA A 445 -12.14 30.70 2.02
N TYR A 446 -12.47 29.40 2.08
CA TYR A 446 -11.63 28.33 1.59
C TYR A 446 -11.54 28.36 0.06
N GLU A 447 -12.66 28.50 -0.64
CA GLU A 447 -12.70 28.60 -2.10
C GLU A 447 -11.90 29.82 -2.61
N THR A 448 -12.04 30.97 -1.96
CA THR A 448 -11.25 32.17 -2.27
C THR A 448 -9.76 31.93 -2.12
N PHE A 449 -9.35 31.24 -1.06
CA PHE A 449 -7.95 30.86 -0.85
C PHE A 449 -7.45 29.94 -1.97
N LEU A 450 -8.22 28.89 -2.34
CA LEU A 450 -7.85 27.98 -3.42
C LEU A 450 -7.71 28.72 -4.75
N LYS A 451 -8.66 29.58 -5.11
CA LYS A 451 -8.60 30.38 -6.34
C LYS A 451 -7.36 31.28 -6.38
N ASN A 452 -6.99 31.89 -5.26
CA ASN A 452 -5.78 32.70 -5.19
C ASN A 452 -4.50 31.87 -5.39
N GLU A 453 -4.42 30.68 -4.79
CA GLU A 453 -3.27 29.78 -4.99
C GLU A 453 -3.20 29.26 -6.43
N ILE A 454 -4.32 28.85 -7.02
CA ILE A 454 -4.38 28.44 -8.43
C ILE A 454 -3.90 29.58 -9.33
N ALA A 455 -4.42 30.79 -9.16
CA ALA A 455 -4.04 31.95 -9.95
C ALA A 455 -2.54 32.28 -9.82
N ARG A 456 -2.01 32.21 -8.61
CA ARG A 456 -0.61 32.43 -8.33
C ARG A 456 0.28 31.40 -9.06
N TRP A 457 -0.07 30.12 -9.02
CA TRP A 457 0.72 29.07 -9.67
C TRP A 457 0.53 29.02 -11.19
N ILE A 458 -0.61 29.39 -11.73
CA ILE A 458 -0.77 29.59 -13.20
C ILE A 458 0.20 30.66 -13.68
N LYS A 459 0.24 31.81 -12.97
CA LYS A 459 1.18 32.88 -13.30
C LYS A 459 2.64 32.44 -13.23
N ILE A 460 3.04 31.69 -12.20
CA ILE A 460 4.40 31.15 -12.07
C ILE A 460 4.74 30.22 -13.24
N GLN A 461 3.83 29.34 -13.63
CA GLN A 461 4.02 28.42 -14.76
C GLN A 461 4.18 29.18 -16.08
N GLU A 462 3.39 30.24 -16.29
CA GLU A 462 3.53 31.11 -17.47
C GLU A 462 4.87 31.84 -17.48
N ASP A 463 5.30 32.43 -16.36
CA ASP A 463 6.56 33.14 -16.23
C ASP A 463 7.78 32.22 -16.44
N ILE A 464 7.73 30.99 -16.01
CA ILE A 464 8.70 29.91 -16.30
C ILE A 464 8.67 29.56 -17.78
N GLY A 465 7.50 29.58 -18.40
CA GLY A 465 7.31 29.30 -19.82
C GLY A 465 6.98 27.84 -20.14
N LEU A 466 6.30 27.12 -19.24
CA LEU A 466 5.72 25.80 -19.50
C LEU A 466 4.69 25.88 -20.64
N ASP A 467 4.56 24.82 -21.43
CA ASP A 467 3.66 24.79 -22.60
C ASP A 467 2.25 24.30 -22.23
N VAL A 468 2.13 23.30 -21.35
CA VAL A 468 0.86 22.81 -20.81
C VAL A 468 0.88 22.94 -19.31
N LEU A 469 -0.13 23.60 -18.75
CA LEU A 469 -0.19 23.97 -17.34
C LEU A 469 -1.09 23.02 -16.54
N VAL A 470 -1.03 23.13 -15.21
CA VAL A 470 -1.88 22.41 -14.28
C VAL A 470 -2.42 23.35 -13.20
N HIS A 471 -3.58 23.06 -12.60
CA HIS A 471 -4.13 23.89 -11.53
C HIS A 471 -3.37 23.75 -10.19
N GLY A 472 -2.64 22.62 -9.98
CA GLY A 472 -1.73 22.43 -8.83
C GLY A 472 -2.25 21.55 -7.70
N GLU A 473 -3.49 21.12 -7.73
CA GLU A 473 -4.12 20.18 -6.78
C GLU A 473 -4.12 20.64 -5.31
N PHE A 474 -4.31 21.93 -5.07
CA PHE A 474 -4.26 22.50 -3.71
C PHE A 474 -5.42 22.07 -2.83
N GLU A 475 -6.54 21.67 -3.42
CA GLU A 475 -7.74 21.16 -2.76
C GLU A 475 -7.54 19.73 -2.22
N ARG A 476 -6.56 18.97 -2.74
CA ARG A 476 -6.37 17.54 -2.46
C ARG A 476 -5.39 17.29 -1.32
N ASN A 477 -5.84 16.53 -0.32
CA ASN A 477 -4.93 15.98 0.68
C ASN A 477 -4.22 14.72 0.17
N ASP A 478 -5.01 13.84 -0.43
CA ASP A 478 -4.58 12.56 -1.00
C ASP A 478 -5.31 12.34 -2.32
N MET A 479 -4.69 11.64 -3.26
CA MET A 479 -5.25 11.48 -4.61
C MET A 479 -6.39 10.46 -4.69
N VAL A 480 -6.64 9.68 -3.64
CA VAL A 480 -7.75 8.72 -3.57
C VAL A 480 -8.81 9.17 -2.57
N GLU A 481 -8.42 9.67 -1.39
CA GLU A 481 -9.34 10.25 -0.40
C GLU A 481 -10.22 11.35 -1.03
N PHE A 482 -9.64 12.24 -1.84
CA PHE A 482 -10.36 13.32 -2.51
C PHE A 482 -11.51 12.81 -3.40
N PHE A 483 -11.24 11.79 -4.22
CA PHE A 483 -12.28 11.20 -5.08
C PHE A 483 -13.30 10.41 -4.27
N GLY A 484 -12.86 9.69 -3.23
CA GLY A 484 -13.75 8.98 -2.32
C GLY A 484 -14.68 9.90 -1.52
N GLU A 485 -14.26 11.16 -1.21
CA GLU A 485 -15.13 12.15 -0.56
C GLU A 485 -16.26 12.65 -1.47
N LYS A 486 -16.12 12.54 -2.80
CA LYS A 486 -17.04 13.11 -3.80
C LYS A 486 -17.88 12.06 -4.54
N LEU A 487 -17.41 10.81 -4.63
CA LEU A 487 -18.13 9.74 -5.29
C LEU A 487 -19.16 9.09 -4.36
N GLN A 488 -20.35 8.83 -4.88
CA GLN A 488 -21.35 8.01 -4.16
C GLN A 488 -20.81 6.58 -4.02
N GLY A 489 -21.16 5.91 -2.91
CA GLY A 489 -20.73 4.54 -2.62
C GLY A 489 -19.43 4.46 -1.84
N PHE A 490 -18.81 5.59 -1.53
CA PHE A 490 -17.59 5.69 -0.73
C PHE A 490 -17.88 6.30 0.66
N LEU A 491 -17.12 5.84 1.62
CA LEU A 491 -17.08 6.42 2.97
C LEU A 491 -15.62 6.80 3.29
N VAL A 492 -15.42 8.02 3.76
CA VAL A 492 -14.16 8.47 4.37
C VAL A 492 -14.34 8.61 5.87
N THR A 493 -13.66 7.77 6.63
CA THR A 493 -13.74 7.75 8.10
C THR A 493 -12.99 8.92 8.73
N LYS A 494 -13.21 9.18 10.00
CA LYS A 494 -12.49 10.20 10.77
C LYS A 494 -11.17 9.66 11.33
N PHE A 495 -11.17 8.44 11.85
CA PHE A 495 -10.06 7.82 12.55
C PHE A 495 -9.59 6.49 11.91
N GLY A 496 -10.09 6.13 10.75
CA GLY A 496 -9.75 4.90 10.03
C GLY A 496 -8.32 4.88 9.46
N TRP A 497 -7.34 5.24 10.28
CA TRP A 497 -5.93 5.32 9.91
C TRP A 497 -5.25 3.96 9.95
N VAL A 498 -4.48 3.66 8.91
CA VAL A 498 -3.58 2.50 8.86
C VAL A 498 -2.15 2.96 8.60
N GLN A 499 -1.18 2.21 9.10
CA GLN A 499 0.22 2.51 8.89
C GLN A 499 0.65 2.13 7.48
N SER A 500 1.32 3.05 6.79
CA SER A 500 1.98 2.79 5.50
C SER A 500 3.46 2.43 5.70
N TYR A 501 4.21 3.30 6.36
CA TYR A 501 5.59 3.03 6.81
C TYR A 501 6.00 4.04 7.87
N GLY A 502 6.82 3.64 8.83
CA GLY A 502 7.26 4.52 9.90
C GLY A 502 6.08 5.33 10.47
N SER A 503 6.22 6.63 10.61
CA SER A 503 5.14 7.51 11.08
C SER A 503 4.10 7.87 10.00
N ARG A 504 4.30 7.47 8.75
CA ARG A 504 3.32 7.72 7.69
C ARG A 504 2.11 6.81 7.86
N ALA A 505 0.96 7.44 8.04
CA ALA A 505 -0.34 6.79 8.08
C ALA A 505 -1.21 7.31 6.93
N VAL A 506 -2.01 6.43 6.37
CA VAL A 506 -3.00 6.72 5.34
C VAL A 506 -4.40 6.39 5.88
N LYS A 507 -5.41 6.96 5.27
CA LYS A 507 -6.80 6.73 5.62
C LYS A 507 -7.55 6.34 4.36
N PRO A 508 -7.46 5.06 3.95
CA PRO A 508 -8.10 4.59 2.74
C PRO A 508 -9.62 4.82 2.80
N PRO A 509 -10.23 5.32 1.72
CA PRO A 509 -11.67 5.31 1.61
C PRO A 509 -12.22 3.88 1.64
N ILE A 510 -13.47 3.73 2.06
CA ILE A 510 -14.16 2.45 2.11
C ILE A 510 -15.24 2.44 1.03
N ILE A 511 -15.18 1.48 0.10
CA ILE A 511 -16.19 1.30 -0.93
C ILE A 511 -17.30 0.42 -0.35
N TYR A 512 -18.38 1.03 0.15
CA TYR A 512 -19.45 0.32 0.87
C TYR A 512 -20.65 -0.03 0.00
N GLY A 513 -20.82 0.66 -1.12
CA GLY A 513 -21.96 0.53 -1.99
C GLY A 513 -21.57 0.63 -3.46
N ASP A 514 -22.57 0.69 -4.33
CA ASP A 514 -22.35 0.88 -5.76
C ASP A 514 -21.85 2.30 -6.05
N VAL A 515 -20.79 2.40 -6.85
CA VAL A 515 -20.09 3.66 -7.11
C VAL A 515 -20.79 4.44 -8.20
N LYS A 516 -21.08 5.73 -7.97
CA LYS A 516 -21.70 6.61 -8.95
C LYS A 516 -21.12 8.02 -8.89
N TRP A 517 -20.92 8.62 -10.06
CA TRP A 517 -20.71 10.04 -10.24
C TRP A 517 -22.06 10.77 -10.08
N THR A 518 -22.13 11.78 -9.24
CA THR A 518 -23.37 12.53 -8.97
C THR A 518 -23.23 14.02 -9.24
N ALA A 519 -21.99 14.50 -9.29
CA ALA A 519 -21.65 15.90 -9.58
C ALA A 519 -20.20 15.99 -10.06
N PRO A 520 -19.81 17.07 -10.73
CA PRO A 520 -18.42 17.32 -11.12
C PRO A 520 -17.47 17.25 -9.93
N LEU A 521 -16.32 16.59 -10.14
CA LEU A 521 -15.33 16.34 -9.10
C LEU A 521 -14.22 17.41 -9.11
N THR A 522 -13.74 17.79 -10.31
CA THR A 522 -12.55 18.62 -10.55
C THR A 522 -12.77 19.70 -11.60
N VAL A 523 -13.93 19.75 -12.20
CA VAL A 523 -14.26 20.66 -13.31
C VAL A 523 -14.09 22.12 -12.92
N ASP A 524 -14.59 22.51 -11.74
CA ASP A 524 -14.59 23.91 -11.31
C ASP A 524 -13.18 24.47 -11.15
N GLU A 525 -12.28 23.75 -10.49
CA GLU A 525 -10.88 24.16 -10.29
C GLU A 525 -10.13 24.20 -11.64
N THR A 526 -10.38 23.22 -12.51
CA THR A 526 -9.72 23.12 -13.83
C THR A 526 -10.18 24.24 -14.75
N VAL A 527 -11.48 24.49 -14.83
CA VAL A 527 -12.06 25.58 -15.64
C VAL A 527 -11.61 26.94 -15.13
N TYR A 528 -11.57 27.13 -13.81
CA TYR A 528 -11.04 28.38 -13.23
C TYR A 528 -9.58 28.58 -13.65
N ALA A 529 -8.73 27.56 -13.52
CA ALA A 529 -7.35 27.62 -13.97
C ALA A 529 -7.25 27.94 -15.47
N GLN A 530 -8.06 27.30 -16.32
CA GLN A 530 -8.10 27.56 -17.76
C GLN A 530 -8.55 28.98 -18.10
N SER A 531 -9.41 29.59 -17.28
CA SER A 531 -9.86 30.97 -17.49
C SER A 531 -8.77 32.03 -17.30
N LEU A 532 -7.64 31.66 -16.68
CA LEU A 532 -6.52 32.55 -16.34
C LEU A 532 -5.40 32.57 -17.40
N THR A 533 -5.47 31.69 -18.41
CA THR A 533 -4.41 31.51 -19.40
C THR A 533 -4.94 31.04 -20.75
N ASP A 534 -4.25 31.46 -21.83
CA ASP A 534 -4.52 30.96 -23.18
C ASP A 534 -3.86 29.59 -23.48
N LYS A 535 -2.91 29.18 -22.63
CA LYS A 535 -2.25 27.87 -22.74
C LYS A 535 -3.18 26.74 -22.29
N PRO A 536 -3.04 25.52 -22.83
CA PRO A 536 -3.82 24.37 -22.34
C PRO A 536 -3.55 24.10 -20.86
N VAL A 537 -4.62 23.91 -20.09
CA VAL A 537 -4.57 23.40 -18.72
C VAL A 537 -5.03 21.96 -18.71
N LYS A 538 -4.25 21.07 -18.07
CA LYS A 538 -4.63 19.66 -17.92
C LYS A 538 -5.68 19.47 -16.81
N GLY A 539 -6.76 18.74 -17.14
CA GLY A 539 -7.60 18.11 -16.12
C GLY A 539 -6.85 16.96 -15.45
N MET A 540 -6.94 16.85 -14.13
CA MET A 540 -6.14 15.92 -13.32
C MET A 540 -7.03 14.98 -12.56
N LEU A 541 -7.00 13.69 -12.91
CA LEU A 541 -7.82 12.64 -12.32
C LEU A 541 -6.97 11.47 -11.83
N THR A 542 -7.50 10.73 -10.87
CA THR A 542 -6.96 9.41 -10.50
C THR A 542 -7.78 8.34 -11.22
N GLY A 543 -7.11 7.33 -11.75
CA GLY A 543 -7.73 6.27 -12.51
C GLY A 543 -8.38 5.18 -11.65
N PRO A 544 -9.26 4.35 -12.26
CA PRO A 544 -10.06 3.37 -11.54
C PRO A 544 -9.24 2.29 -10.84
N VAL A 545 -8.12 1.87 -11.42
CA VAL A 545 -7.24 0.85 -10.82
C VAL A 545 -6.62 1.38 -9.53
N THR A 546 -6.13 2.62 -9.55
CA THR A 546 -5.51 3.24 -8.38
C THR A 546 -6.53 3.55 -7.29
N ILE A 547 -7.70 4.08 -7.65
CA ILE A 547 -8.79 4.34 -6.68
C ILE A 547 -9.16 3.04 -5.96
N LEU A 548 -9.33 1.94 -6.68
CA LEU A 548 -9.64 0.66 -6.08
C LEU A 548 -8.51 0.12 -5.21
N ASN A 549 -7.26 0.10 -5.72
CA ASN A 549 -6.12 -0.48 -5.01
C ASN A 549 -5.77 0.25 -3.69
N TRP A 550 -6.06 1.54 -3.60
CA TRP A 550 -5.78 2.35 -2.41
C TRP A 550 -7.02 2.63 -1.55
N SER A 551 -8.10 1.88 -1.79
CA SER A 551 -9.32 1.87 -0.98
C SER A 551 -9.48 0.51 -0.29
N PHE A 552 -10.31 0.46 0.75
CA PHE A 552 -10.87 -0.80 1.24
C PHE A 552 -12.03 -1.19 0.32
N GLU A 553 -11.79 -2.22 -0.47
CA GLU A 553 -12.77 -2.66 -1.47
C GLU A 553 -13.91 -3.47 -0.84
N ARG A 554 -15.08 -3.40 -1.43
CA ARG A 554 -16.20 -4.30 -1.11
C ARG A 554 -15.90 -5.70 -1.65
N VAL A 555 -16.36 -6.72 -0.92
CA VAL A 555 -16.08 -8.13 -1.23
C VAL A 555 -17.32 -8.94 -1.61
N ASP A 556 -18.47 -8.29 -1.71
CA ASP A 556 -19.74 -8.90 -2.12
C ASP A 556 -19.94 -8.94 -3.64
N LEU A 557 -19.09 -8.25 -4.39
CA LEU A 557 -18.99 -8.27 -5.85
C LEU A 557 -17.60 -8.71 -6.31
N PRO A 558 -17.49 -9.28 -7.52
CA PRO A 558 -16.18 -9.47 -8.14
C PRO A 558 -15.42 -8.14 -8.27
N ARG A 559 -14.11 -8.16 -7.96
CA ARG A 559 -13.24 -6.97 -8.01
C ARG A 559 -13.36 -6.20 -9.33
N LYS A 560 -13.43 -6.91 -10.46
CA LYS A 560 -13.62 -6.34 -11.80
C LYS A 560 -14.86 -5.46 -11.89
N VAL A 561 -15.98 -5.91 -11.33
CA VAL A 561 -17.24 -5.16 -11.36
C VAL A 561 -17.11 -3.85 -10.58
N VAL A 562 -16.51 -3.88 -9.41
CA VAL A 562 -16.26 -2.66 -8.61
C VAL A 562 -15.34 -1.69 -9.35
N GLN A 563 -14.30 -2.20 -9.97
CA GLN A 563 -13.34 -1.43 -10.76
C GLN A 563 -14.04 -0.73 -11.95
N ASP A 564 -14.93 -1.43 -12.64
CA ASP A 564 -15.70 -0.88 -13.77
C ASP A 564 -16.73 0.16 -13.31
N GLN A 565 -17.35 -0.01 -12.16
CA GLN A 565 -18.20 1.04 -11.57
C GLN A 565 -17.42 2.34 -11.35
N ILE A 566 -16.19 2.24 -10.81
CA ILE A 566 -15.30 3.40 -10.63
C ILE A 566 -14.95 3.97 -12.02
N ALA A 567 -14.63 3.12 -12.99
CA ALA A 567 -14.28 3.54 -14.33
C ALA A 567 -15.41 4.34 -15.01
N LEU A 568 -16.67 3.91 -14.87
CA LEU A 568 -17.84 4.65 -15.35
C LEU A 568 -17.96 6.02 -14.69
N ALA A 569 -17.77 6.09 -13.37
CA ALA A 569 -17.83 7.35 -12.65
C ALA A 569 -16.71 8.33 -13.09
N ILE A 570 -15.51 7.83 -13.36
CA ILE A 570 -14.42 8.62 -13.91
C ILE A 570 -14.68 9.01 -15.37
N ASN A 571 -15.32 8.15 -16.17
CA ASN A 571 -15.73 8.49 -17.54
C ASN A 571 -16.66 9.71 -17.57
N GLU A 572 -17.64 9.78 -16.67
CA GLU A 572 -18.53 10.95 -16.54
C GLU A 572 -17.74 12.24 -16.24
N GLU A 573 -16.74 12.18 -15.36
CA GLU A 573 -15.89 13.33 -15.07
C GLU A 573 -15.00 13.72 -16.25
N VAL A 574 -14.44 12.75 -16.98
CA VAL A 574 -13.65 12.97 -18.20
C VAL A 574 -14.50 13.67 -19.27
N LEU A 575 -15.74 13.22 -19.47
CA LEU A 575 -16.68 13.85 -20.41
C LEU A 575 -17.13 15.24 -19.94
N ALA A 576 -17.30 15.46 -18.63
CA ALA A 576 -17.63 16.77 -18.09
C ALA A 576 -16.48 17.78 -18.30
N LEU A 577 -15.23 17.38 -18.12
CA LEU A 577 -14.04 18.19 -18.42
C LEU A 577 -13.96 18.51 -19.93
N GLU A 578 -14.17 17.53 -20.79
CA GLU A 578 -14.19 17.75 -22.24
C GLU A 578 -15.30 18.72 -22.65
N ALA A 579 -16.51 18.56 -22.12
CA ALA A 579 -17.66 19.43 -22.37
C ALA A 579 -17.40 20.88 -21.90
N ALA A 580 -16.63 21.05 -20.82
CA ALA A 580 -16.18 22.33 -20.31
C ALA A 580 -15.03 22.97 -21.15
N GLY A 581 -14.58 22.31 -22.22
CA GLY A 581 -13.57 22.82 -23.15
C GLY A 581 -12.13 22.47 -22.81
N ILE A 582 -11.88 21.63 -21.82
CA ILE A 582 -10.54 21.15 -21.45
C ILE A 582 -10.01 20.26 -22.60
N LYS A 583 -8.79 20.54 -23.03
CA LYS A 583 -8.19 19.90 -24.22
C LYS A 583 -7.29 18.72 -23.90
N VAL A 584 -6.76 18.68 -22.69
CA VAL A 584 -5.85 17.64 -22.20
C VAL A 584 -6.38 17.16 -20.86
N ILE A 585 -6.56 15.84 -20.72
CA ILE A 585 -7.08 15.22 -19.50
C ILE A 585 -6.13 14.09 -19.10
N GLN A 586 -5.57 14.16 -17.92
CA GLN A 586 -4.68 13.15 -17.36
C GLN A 586 -5.42 12.29 -16.35
N VAL A 587 -5.33 10.97 -16.54
CA VAL A 587 -5.91 9.96 -15.65
C VAL A 587 -4.78 9.06 -15.17
N ASP A 588 -4.37 9.23 -13.91
CA ASP A 588 -3.16 8.63 -13.37
C ASP A 588 -3.39 7.24 -12.79
N GLU A 589 -2.52 6.29 -13.14
CA GLU A 589 -2.56 4.92 -12.64
C GLU A 589 -1.25 4.48 -11.95
N PRO A 590 -0.79 5.19 -10.91
CA PRO A 590 0.45 4.83 -10.21
C PRO A 590 0.38 3.46 -9.54
N ALA A 591 -0.81 2.95 -9.22
CA ALA A 591 -0.98 1.66 -8.57
C ALA A 591 -1.12 0.48 -9.53
N LEU A 592 -1.02 0.68 -10.85
CA LEU A 592 -1.19 -0.42 -11.83
C LEU A 592 -0.25 -1.59 -11.53
N ARG A 593 1.06 -1.33 -11.39
CA ARG A 593 2.04 -2.36 -11.06
C ARG A 593 1.92 -2.84 -9.61
N GLU A 594 1.65 -1.92 -8.70
CA GLU A 594 1.52 -2.24 -7.28
C GLU A 594 0.39 -3.22 -6.97
N GLY A 595 -0.66 -3.22 -7.77
CA GLY A 595 -1.82 -4.07 -7.62
C GLY A 595 -1.66 -5.48 -8.19
N LEU A 596 -0.52 -5.81 -8.82
CA LEU A 596 -0.26 -7.16 -9.31
C LEU A 596 -0.46 -8.18 -8.17
N PRO A 597 -1.23 -9.25 -8.41
CA PRO A 597 -1.37 -10.36 -7.47
C PRO A 597 -0.02 -10.99 -7.10
N LEU A 598 0.06 -11.66 -5.96
CA LEU A 598 1.29 -12.34 -5.52
C LEU A 598 1.70 -13.49 -6.46
N ARG A 599 0.72 -14.11 -7.11
CA ARG A 599 0.94 -15.20 -8.05
C ARG A 599 0.85 -14.72 -9.48
N SER A 600 1.88 -15.03 -10.26
CA SER A 600 1.98 -14.64 -11.68
C SER A 600 0.86 -15.23 -12.55
N GLU A 601 0.31 -16.38 -12.17
CA GLU A 601 -0.83 -16.99 -12.86
C GLU A 601 -2.07 -16.07 -12.94
N TYR A 602 -2.17 -15.07 -12.04
CA TYR A 602 -3.27 -14.09 -12.03
C TYR A 602 -2.90 -12.77 -12.73
N HIS A 603 -1.63 -12.56 -13.12
CA HIS A 603 -1.16 -11.29 -13.68
C HIS A 603 -1.85 -10.95 -15.00
N GLU A 604 -1.99 -11.92 -15.92
CA GLU A 604 -2.62 -11.69 -17.22
C GLU A 604 -4.06 -11.18 -17.06
N GLN A 605 -4.85 -11.85 -16.22
CA GLN A 605 -6.24 -11.44 -16.00
C GLN A 605 -6.33 -10.07 -15.31
N TYR A 606 -5.48 -9.83 -14.30
CA TYR A 606 -5.42 -8.54 -13.62
C TYR A 606 -5.08 -7.39 -14.60
N LEU A 607 -4.06 -7.56 -15.44
CA LEU A 607 -3.65 -6.54 -16.42
C LEU A 607 -4.73 -6.31 -17.49
N LYS A 608 -5.36 -7.36 -17.95
CA LYS A 608 -6.51 -7.28 -18.86
C LYS A 608 -7.66 -6.45 -18.28
N ASP A 609 -8.04 -6.73 -17.04
CA ASP A 609 -9.10 -6.01 -16.34
C ASP A 609 -8.72 -4.54 -16.09
N ALA A 610 -7.46 -4.28 -15.73
CA ALA A 610 -6.94 -2.94 -15.51
C ALA A 610 -6.96 -2.09 -16.80
N VAL A 611 -6.48 -2.65 -17.91
CA VAL A 611 -6.48 -2.00 -19.22
C VAL A 611 -7.92 -1.69 -19.66
N LEU A 612 -8.82 -2.66 -19.53
CA LEU A 612 -10.23 -2.45 -19.93
C LEU A 612 -10.89 -1.35 -19.08
N SER A 613 -10.66 -1.31 -17.78
CA SER A 613 -11.23 -0.27 -16.92
C SER A 613 -10.67 1.12 -17.22
N PHE A 614 -9.36 1.24 -17.51
CA PHE A 614 -8.80 2.51 -17.97
C PHE A 614 -9.43 2.97 -19.30
N LYS A 615 -9.58 2.07 -20.27
CA LYS A 615 -10.25 2.35 -21.53
C LYS A 615 -11.71 2.75 -21.34
N LEU A 616 -12.42 2.08 -20.45
CA LEU A 616 -13.79 2.42 -20.09
C LEU A 616 -13.89 3.86 -19.54
N ALA A 617 -12.90 4.27 -18.72
CA ALA A 617 -12.84 5.61 -18.15
C ALA A 617 -12.48 6.69 -19.19
N THR A 618 -11.75 6.39 -20.26
CA THR A 618 -11.07 7.41 -21.09
C THR A 618 -11.45 7.39 -22.57
N SER A 619 -12.01 6.31 -23.08
CA SER A 619 -12.17 6.14 -24.56
C SER A 619 -13.34 6.91 -25.18
N SER A 620 -14.26 7.45 -24.37
CA SER A 620 -15.48 8.11 -24.87
C SER A 620 -15.24 9.53 -25.40
N VAL A 621 -14.09 10.14 -25.15
CA VAL A 621 -13.75 11.49 -25.61
C VAL A 621 -13.52 11.52 -27.14
N ARG A 622 -13.63 12.72 -27.72
CA ARG A 622 -13.33 12.98 -29.13
C ARG A 622 -11.84 12.83 -29.41
N ASP A 623 -11.49 12.58 -30.67
CA ASP A 623 -10.12 12.34 -31.12
C ASP A 623 -9.19 13.53 -30.87
N GLU A 624 -9.69 14.75 -30.94
CA GLU A 624 -8.93 15.96 -30.67
C GLU A 624 -8.69 16.23 -29.18
N THR A 625 -9.31 15.48 -28.25
CA THR A 625 -9.05 15.57 -26.81
C THR A 625 -7.95 14.58 -26.45
N GLN A 626 -6.85 15.10 -25.91
CA GLN A 626 -5.67 14.31 -25.60
C GLN A 626 -5.77 13.70 -24.21
N ILE A 627 -5.60 12.38 -24.11
CA ILE A 627 -5.57 11.63 -22.85
C ILE A 627 -4.14 11.38 -22.44
N HIS A 628 -3.78 11.84 -21.25
CA HIS A 628 -2.52 11.53 -20.57
C HIS A 628 -2.72 10.50 -19.47
N THR A 629 -1.66 9.81 -19.12
CA THR A 629 -1.56 9.01 -17.88
C THR A 629 -0.19 9.19 -17.26
N HIS A 630 -0.08 8.89 -15.98
CA HIS A 630 1.19 8.93 -15.25
C HIS A 630 1.37 7.67 -14.41
N MET A 631 2.59 7.15 -14.39
CA MET A 631 2.98 6.02 -13.55
C MET A 631 4.30 6.33 -12.85
N CYS A 632 4.34 6.04 -11.55
CA CYS A 632 5.54 6.09 -10.73
C CYS A 632 6.22 4.71 -10.75
N TYR A 633 7.54 4.69 -10.49
CA TYR A 633 8.39 3.48 -10.31
C TYR A 633 9.01 2.86 -11.57
N SER A 634 10.20 2.24 -11.35
CA SER A 634 11.22 1.97 -12.35
C SER A 634 11.32 0.51 -12.88
N GLN A 635 10.31 -0.33 -12.69
CA GLN A 635 10.33 -1.72 -13.20
C GLN A 635 9.09 -2.00 -14.04
N PHE A 636 9.11 -1.53 -15.28
CA PHE A 636 7.97 -1.64 -16.18
C PHE A 636 7.97 -2.90 -17.06
N GLY A 637 9.08 -3.63 -17.17
CA GLY A 637 9.20 -4.80 -18.06
C GLY A 637 8.08 -5.82 -17.93
N GLN A 638 7.53 -6.01 -16.72
CA GLN A 638 6.40 -6.93 -16.49
C GLN A 638 5.04 -6.41 -16.99
N ILE A 639 4.88 -5.09 -17.14
CA ILE A 639 3.60 -4.45 -17.47
C ILE A 639 3.65 -3.59 -18.73
N ILE A 640 4.76 -3.59 -19.45
CA ILE A 640 4.99 -2.70 -20.58
C ILE A 640 3.96 -2.88 -21.72
N HIS A 641 3.54 -4.10 -22.00
CA HIS A 641 2.47 -4.37 -22.96
C HIS A 641 1.13 -3.81 -22.49
N ALA A 642 0.81 -3.98 -21.21
CA ALA A 642 -0.40 -3.41 -20.64
C ALA A 642 -0.39 -1.88 -20.69
N ILE A 643 0.78 -1.25 -20.48
CA ILE A 643 0.94 0.21 -20.62
C ILE A 643 0.62 0.67 -22.05
N HIS A 644 1.13 0.00 -23.05
CA HIS A 644 0.79 0.28 -24.46
C HIS A 644 -0.70 0.07 -24.71
N ASP A 645 -1.26 -1.02 -24.19
CA ASP A 645 -2.66 -1.40 -24.37
C ASP A 645 -3.66 -0.45 -23.68
N LEU A 646 -3.21 0.40 -22.72
CA LEU A 646 -4.05 1.48 -22.18
C LEU A 646 -4.55 2.43 -23.26
N ASP A 647 -3.82 2.57 -24.39
CA ASP A 647 -4.11 3.49 -25.51
C ASP A 647 -4.23 4.96 -25.06
N ALA A 648 -3.46 5.35 -24.04
CA ALA A 648 -3.31 6.75 -23.66
C ALA A 648 -2.45 7.49 -24.71
N ASP A 649 -2.87 8.72 -25.09
CA ASP A 649 -2.13 9.47 -26.10
C ASP A 649 -0.72 9.87 -25.65
N VAL A 650 -0.52 10.08 -24.34
CA VAL A 650 0.80 10.36 -23.74
C VAL A 650 0.91 9.69 -22.39
N ILE A 651 2.01 8.98 -22.15
CA ILE A 651 2.36 8.50 -20.81
C ILE A 651 3.53 9.28 -20.23
N SER A 652 3.44 9.67 -18.95
CA SER A 652 4.56 10.23 -18.19
C SER A 652 5.10 9.19 -17.22
N ILE A 653 6.44 9.05 -17.19
CA ILE A 653 7.12 8.00 -16.43
C ILE A 653 8.30 8.56 -15.65
N GLU A 654 8.49 8.07 -14.42
CA GLU A 654 9.66 8.36 -13.59
C GLU A 654 10.89 7.61 -14.13
N THR A 655 11.96 8.32 -14.48
CA THR A 655 13.16 7.76 -15.10
C THR A 655 14.48 8.16 -14.46
N SER A 656 14.52 9.18 -13.62
CA SER A 656 15.77 9.74 -13.08
C SER A 656 16.62 8.71 -12.30
N ARG A 657 16.00 7.68 -11.74
CA ARG A 657 16.66 6.63 -10.96
C ARG A 657 16.99 5.36 -11.75
N SER A 658 16.29 5.09 -12.85
CA SER A 658 16.49 3.87 -13.66
C SER A 658 17.59 4.00 -14.71
N HIS A 659 18.16 5.20 -14.94
CA HIS A 659 19.33 5.50 -15.77
C HIS A 659 19.45 4.76 -17.11
N GLY A 660 18.33 4.33 -17.72
CA GLY A 660 18.33 3.78 -19.07
C GLY A 660 17.83 2.36 -19.24
N ASP A 661 17.66 1.59 -18.18
CA ASP A 661 17.09 0.24 -18.30
C ASP A 661 15.64 0.31 -18.82
N LEU A 662 14.89 1.33 -18.40
CA LEU A 662 13.53 1.56 -18.83
C LEU A 662 13.39 1.86 -20.34
N ILE A 663 14.33 2.60 -20.92
CA ILE A 663 14.30 2.93 -22.35
C ILE A 663 14.36 1.65 -23.19
N LYS A 664 15.12 0.64 -22.73
CA LYS A 664 15.23 -0.66 -23.39
C LYS A 664 13.91 -1.43 -23.37
N ASP A 665 13.16 -1.39 -22.26
CA ASP A 665 11.83 -2.03 -22.18
C ASP A 665 10.87 -1.46 -23.25
N PHE A 666 10.95 -0.15 -23.56
CA PHE A 666 10.14 0.48 -24.61
C PHE A 666 10.61 0.14 -26.04
N GLU A 667 11.92 -0.07 -26.24
CA GLU A 667 12.45 -0.54 -27.53
C GLU A 667 11.91 -1.94 -27.88
N ASP A 668 11.89 -2.82 -26.90
CA ASP A 668 11.52 -4.23 -27.10
C ASP A 668 10.07 -4.38 -27.63
N ILE A 669 9.18 -3.42 -27.34
CA ILE A 669 7.78 -3.44 -27.81
C ILE A 669 7.48 -2.47 -28.96
N ASN A 670 8.47 -1.71 -29.44
CA ASN A 670 8.28 -0.65 -30.45
C ASN A 670 7.14 0.33 -30.06
N TYR A 671 7.29 0.96 -28.89
CA TYR A 671 6.29 1.88 -28.34
C TYR A 671 6.12 3.11 -29.25
N ASP A 672 4.94 3.30 -29.82
CA ASP A 672 4.63 4.27 -30.86
C ASP A 672 3.66 5.39 -30.41
N LEU A 673 3.40 5.51 -29.11
CA LEU A 673 2.57 6.56 -28.50
C LEU A 673 3.43 7.68 -27.91
N GLY A 674 2.80 8.78 -27.51
CA GLY A 674 3.49 9.89 -26.84
C GLY A 674 4.07 9.47 -25.49
N ILE A 675 5.29 9.94 -25.18
CA ILE A 675 5.99 9.58 -23.94
C ILE A 675 6.69 10.80 -23.33
N GLY A 676 6.47 11.02 -22.04
CA GLY A 676 7.16 12.00 -21.21
C GLY A 676 8.09 11.30 -20.22
N LEU A 677 9.39 11.38 -20.46
CA LEU A 677 10.37 10.88 -19.50
C LEU A 677 10.75 11.96 -18.51
N GLY A 678 10.77 11.61 -17.22
CA GLY A 678 11.16 12.49 -16.15
C GLY A 678 12.64 12.89 -16.27
N VAL A 679 12.91 14.19 -16.24
CA VAL A 679 14.28 14.75 -16.33
C VAL A 679 14.70 15.47 -15.05
N TYR A 680 13.87 15.45 -14.03
CA TYR A 680 14.09 16.06 -12.73
C TYR A 680 13.66 15.11 -11.60
N ASP A 681 14.63 14.65 -10.80
CA ASP A 681 14.39 13.83 -9.61
C ASP A 681 13.75 14.68 -8.49
N ILE A 682 12.45 14.50 -8.31
CA ILE A 682 11.68 15.23 -7.29
C ILE A 682 11.95 14.73 -5.86
N HIS A 683 12.65 13.63 -5.69
CA HIS A 683 13.00 13.08 -4.36
C HIS A 683 14.26 13.72 -3.77
N SER A 684 15.05 14.41 -4.61
CA SER A 684 16.22 15.17 -4.20
C SER A 684 15.90 16.68 -4.08
N PRO A 685 16.36 17.38 -3.03
CA PRO A 685 16.23 18.83 -2.94
C PRO A 685 17.18 19.57 -3.89
N ARG A 686 18.08 18.85 -4.57
CA ARG A 686 19.05 19.39 -5.50
C ARG A 686 18.37 19.88 -6.78
N ILE A 687 18.73 21.08 -7.21
CA ILE A 687 18.30 21.61 -8.51
C ILE A 687 19.19 21.00 -9.59
N PRO A 688 18.61 20.38 -10.65
CA PRO A 688 19.40 19.81 -11.74
C PRO A 688 20.12 20.90 -12.53
N THR A 689 21.26 20.58 -13.12
CA THR A 689 21.93 21.48 -14.05
C THR A 689 21.31 21.39 -15.44
N LYS A 690 21.54 22.41 -16.26
CA LYS A 690 21.10 22.42 -17.68
C LYS A 690 21.72 21.26 -18.46
N GLU A 691 22.98 20.94 -18.18
CA GLU A 691 23.76 19.88 -18.82
C GLU A 691 23.14 18.49 -18.47
N GLU A 692 22.76 18.27 -17.24
CA GLU A 692 22.10 17.04 -16.81
C GLU A 692 20.77 16.83 -17.54
N ILE A 693 19.92 17.86 -17.60
CA ILE A 693 18.64 17.81 -18.31
C ILE A 693 18.86 17.60 -19.81
N THR A 694 19.79 18.34 -20.42
CA THR A 694 20.11 18.19 -21.85
C THR A 694 20.61 16.79 -22.15
N THR A 695 21.45 16.22 -21.29
CA THR A 695 21.94 14.83 -21.42
C THR A 695 20.80 13.83 -21.36
N ALA A 696 19.89 13.98 -20.42
CA ALA A 696 18.70 13.12 -20.31
C ALA A 696 17.82 13.20 -21.56
N ILE A 697 17.55 14.41 -22.06
CA ILE A 697 16.79 14.63 -23.30
C ILE A 697 17.48 13.98 -24.50
N ASN A 698 18.79 14.22 -24.68
CA ASN A 698 19.55 13.67 -25.80
C ASN A 698 19.57 12.13 -25.80
N ARG A 699 19.70 11.54 -24.62
CA ARG A 699 19.65 10.07 -24.46
C ARG A 699 18.29 9.53 -24.86
N SER A 700 17.20 10.17 -24.42
CA SER A 700 15.85 9.76 -24.75
C SER A 700 15.55 9.89 -26.24
N LEU A 701 16.02 10.95 -26.90
CA LEU A 701 15.86 11.19 -28.34
C LEU A 701 16.66 10.25 -29.23
N GLN A 702 17.55 9.41 -28.70
CA GLN A 702 18.18 8.34 -29.45
C GLN A 702 17.20 7.21 -29.78
N GLN A 703 16.14 7.07 -28.98
CA GLN A 703 15.21 5.96 -29.01
C GLN A 703 13.76 6.37 -29.28
N ILE A 704 13.39 7.59 -28.90
CA ILE A 704 12.03 8.10 -29.00
C ILE A 704 11.97 9.16 -30.09
N ASP A 705 10.96 9.06 -30.96
CA ASP A 705 10.72 10.08 -31.97
C ASP A 705 10.47 11.44 -31.31
N ARG A 706 11.15 12.47 -31.83
CA ARG A 706 11.07 13.84 -31.30
C ARG A 706 9.63 14.38 -31.27
N SER A 707 8.80 13.97 -32.21
CA SER A 707 7.40 14.41 -32.31
C SER A 707 6.48 13.80 -31.24
N LEU A 708 6.93 12.71 -30.59
CA LEU A 708 6.21 12.00 -29.54
C LEU A 708 6.75 12.29 -28.12
N PHE A 709 7.89 13.00 -28.05
CA PHE A 709 8.60 13.16 -26.77
C PHE A 709 8.16 14.43 -26.02
N TRP A 710 7.72 14.24 -24.78
CA TRP A 710 7.37 15.27 -23.81
C TRP A 710 8.44 15.41 -22.72
N VAL A 711 8.58 16.60 -22.14
CA VAL A 711 9.55 16.85 -21.07
C VAL A 711 8.84 17.30 -19.81
N ASN A 712 9.03 16.54 -18.74
CA ASN A 712 8.37 16.73 -17.45
C ASN A 712 9.30 16.33 -16.28
N PRO A 713 8.97 16.73 -15.02
CA PRO A 713 9.56 16.14 -13.83
C PRO A 713 9.18 14.66 -13.70
N ASP A 714 9.92 13.92 -12.85
CA ASP A 714 9.63 12.50 -12.59
C ASP A 714 8.21 12.24 -12.06
N CYS A 715 7.76 13.05 -11.12
CA CYS A 715 6.48 12.89 -10.47
C CYS A 715 5.92 14.26 -10.00
N GLY A 716 4.80 14.25 -9.26
CA GLY A 716 4.21 15.44 -8.67
C GLY A 716 5.13 16.17 -7.68
N LEU A 717 5.07 17.48 -7.64
CA LEU A 717 5.99 18.35 -6.91
C LEU A 717 5.55 18.67 -5.47
N LYS A 718 4.51 18.02 -4.99
CA LYS A 718 3.85 18.23 -3.69
C LYS A 718 4.78 18.31 -2.49
N THR A 719 5.87 17.54 -2.49
CA THR A 719 6.80 17.40 -1.36
C THR A 719 7.98 18.37 -1.41
N ARG A 720 8.13 19.11 -2.50
CA ARG A 720 9.22 20.07 -2.70
C ARG A 720 8.88 21.44 -2.10
N LYS A 721 9.91 22.27 -1.92
CA LYS A 721 9.73 23.68 -1.59
C LYS A 721 9.47 24.49 -2.86
N GLU A 722 8.74 25.58 -2.71
CA GLU A 722 8.39 26.45 -3.84
C GLU A 722 9.60 26.96 -4.62
N GLU A 723 10.64 27.43 -3.91
CA GLU A 723 11.87 27.93 -4.52
C GLU A 723 12.59 26.83 -5.31
N GLU A 724 12.71 25.61 -4.73
CA GLU A 724 13.30 24.47 -5.41
C GLU A 724 12.58 24.15 -6.72
N VAL A 725 11.24 24.20 -6.71
CA VAL A 725 10.40 23.92 -7.88
C VAL A 725 10.57 24.98 -8.96
N LYS A 726 10.53 26.26 -8.59
CA LYS A 726 10.70 27.36 -9.54
C LYS A 726 12.04 27.29 -10.25
N ASP A 727 13.11 27.09 -9.50
CA ASP A 727 14.46 27.03 -10.05
C ASP A 727 14.64 25.79 -10.94
N ALA A 728 14.20 24.61 -10.50
CA ALA A 728 14.31 23.38 -11.27
C ALA A 728 13.51 23.43 -12.58
N LEU A 729 12.26 23.91 -12.54
CA LEU A 729 11.44 24.05 -13.74
C LEU A 729 11.97 25.12 -14.68
N THR A 730 12.57 26.19 -14.17
CA THR A 730 13.22 27.20 -15.00
C THR A 730 14.42 26.63 -15.75
N VAL A 731 15.26 25.84 -15.08
CA VAL A 731 16.39 25.13 -15.73
C VAL A 731 15.86 24.15 -16.80
N LEU A 732 14.81 23.38 -16.48
CA LEU A 732 14.19 22.44 -17.40
C LEU A 732 13.70 23.15 -18.68
N VAL A 733 12.89 24.18 -18.54
CA VAL A 733 12.32 24.92 -19.69
C VAL A 733 13.43 25.58 -20.52
N ASN A 734 14.47 26.15 -19.89
CA ASN A 734 15.58 26.74 -20.61
C ASN A 734 16.42 25.69 -21.37
N ALA A 735 16.60 24.50 -20.82
CA ALA A 735 17.26 23.39 -21.53
C ALA A 735 16.45 22.98 -22.77
N VAL A 736 15.14 22.85 -22.63
CA VAL A 736 14.24 22.49 -23.74
C VAL A 736 14.20 23.57 -24.81
N LYS A 737 14.11 24.84 -24.43
CA LYS A 737 14.15 25.97 -25.39
C LYS A 737 15.42 25.97 -26.23
N ALA A 738 16.59 25.71 -25.60
CA ALA A 738 17.84 25.55 -26.34
C ALA A 738 17.81 24.38 -27.30
N LYS A 739 17.25 23.24 -26.86
CA LYS A 739 17.14 22.02 -27.69
C LYS A 739 16.18 22.15 -28.87
N ARG A 740 15.17 23.00 -28.76
CA ARG A 740 14.25 23.32 -29.88
C ARG A 740 14.91 24.11 -30.99
N GLN A 741 16.03 24.82 -30.71
CA GLN A 741 16.77 25.62 -31.69
C GLN A 741 17.81 24.80 -32.47
N GLU A 742 18.15 23.62 -32.00
CA GLU A 742 19.00 22.64 -32.70
C GLU A 742 18.22 21.85 -33.76
#